data_2dad37cde497bf1f376564fdf737f016
#
_entry.id   2dad37cde497bf1f376564fdf737f016
#
_cell.length_a   1.000
_cell.length_b   1.000
_cell.length_c   1.000
_cell.angle_alpha   90.00
_cell.angle_beta   90.00
_cell.angle_gamma   90.00
#
_symmetry.space_group_name_H-M   'P 1'
#
loop_
_entity.id
_entity.type
_entity.pdbx_description
1 polymer ?
#
loop_
_entity_poly.entity_id
_entity_poly.type
_entity_poly.pdbx_seq_one_letter_code
_entity_poly.pdbx_strand_id
1 'polypeptide(L)'
;MNSHLINQLSAAGALGFFLLAAAPAQAQHVQWAARLVAVSSQKSEGKEAFSPAQVLSTPNALPLGQISNDAWIPRKEGPNEFIEVRFARSVAAQQVTVVENFNPGSITKIELVDTKGVHHEVYSNENPGPLPEPYRTLEVRFPAAAYRTLGVVIRMNTGKVEGVNQIDAIGIADITTTMVKQAFVAEKGPDAVKSTQFDSSLVNLGPSVNTRYVETHPVISPNGRTLYFARQDHPGNVGGGRDPQDIWVSKLVSGKNRSWSLAKNMAEPSNTPEDPNGVASVSANGQSALLIGVYEDGIMQPKGFSMSRRSAGGWSKPVKVEIDDYYNKDPEHIDGFLATSGNALLMAVERKDGLGGQDLFVSFPKKDQLPGGLYDPKKLQTWGKPINLGKNINTEKADFAPFLAADEKTLYFASEGRGGYGKSDIFYSKRLDDSWTNWSPPRNLGPVVNSPDFDAYYTISAAGQDAYLVSSRNGTDGSKDIFRISLAPAFQPEVVTLVTGRVLDVNTGKPIRAIIHYENLLTGEEIGVTETDPTDGSYTIVLPSGVQYGYRAEAKGYLAENASLDVSVKDKYTEQKQDLFLAPFNVGQTVKLNNIFFPQSKYYLNTSSYPELTRLIRILKEYPAVEIKISGHTDNQGDPALNLKLSQDRVNEVKKYLSSHGINSGRITTEGFGDTKPVASNDQEETRTRNRRVEFTITKK
;
A
#
# COMPACT_ATOMS: atom_id res chain seq x y z
N MET A 1 -1.67 31.20 41.12
CA MET A 1 -2.03 32.15 40.06
C MET A 1 -1.59 31.51 38.73
N ASN A 2 -2.47 30.82 38.04
CA ASN A 2 -2.40 30.48 36.62
C ASN A 2 -3.42 29.37 36.26
N SER A 3 -4.72 29.68 36.57
CA SER A 3 -5.84 28.81 36.21
C SER A 3 -6.61 29.30 34.96
N HIS A 4 -6.08 30.26 34.19
CA HIS A 4 -6.79 30.93 33.11
C HIS A 4 -6.37 30.53 31.68
N LEU A 5 -5.34 29.69 31.50
CA LEU A 5 -4.88 29.31 30.17
C LEU A 5 -5.49 27.99 29.60
N ILE A 6 -6.25 27.27 30.42
CA ILE A 6 -6.83 25.97 30.02
C ILE A 6 -8.19 26.10 29.30
N ASN A 7 -8.86 27.25 29.42
CA ASN A 7 -10.23 27.43 28.92
C ASN A 7 -10.39 27.99 27.48
N GLN A 8 -9.33 28.27 26.77
CA GLN A 8 -9.46 28.82 25.40
C GLN A 8 -9.26 27.78 24.25
N LEU A 9 -8.85 26.55 24.56
CA LEU A 9 -8.69 25.48 23.56
C LEU A 9 -9.94 24.57 23.42
N SER A 10 -11.02 24.83 24.17
CA SER A 10 -12.23 23.99 24.16
C SER A 10 -13.40 24.53 23.34
N ALA A 11 -13.27 25.62 22.61
CA ALA A 11 -14.40 26.30 21.92
C ALA A 11 -14.39 26.25 20.39
N ALA A 12 -13.74 25.26 19.77
CA ALA A 12 -13.90 25.07 18.33
C ALA A 12 -13.90 23.56 17.99
N GLY A 13 -15.09 22.94 18.03
CA GLY A 13 -15.20 21.56 17.57
C GLY A 13 -16.33 20.74 18.18
N ALA A 14 -17.50 21.33 18.39
CA ALA A 14 -18.70 20.56 18.67
C ALA A 14 -19.46 20.30 17.36
N LEU A 15 -19.17 19.18 16.70
CA LEU A 15 -20.10 18.55 15.73
C LEU A 15 -19.71 17.08 15.59
N GLY A 16 -20.64 16.21 15.98
CA GLY A 16 -20.68 14.83 15.50
C GLY A 16 -20.03 13.77 16.39
N PHE A 17 -20.52 13.55 17.62
CA PHE A 17 -20.34 12.28 18.30
C PHE A 17 -21.32 11.25 17.74
N PHE A 18 -20.88 10.45 16.78
CA PHE A 18 -21.44 9.11 16.60
C PHE A 18 -20.67 8.15 17.50
N LEU A 19 -21.36 7.65 18.54
CA LEU A 19 -20.91 6.51 19.33
C LEU A 19 -20.82 5.27 18.43
N LEU A 20 -19.69 5.01 17.84
CA LEU A 20 -19.34 3.69 17.32
C LEU A 20 -18.90 2.84 18.52
N ALA A 21 -19.74 1.89 18.91
CA ALA A 21 -19.38 0.82 19.82
C ALA A 21 -18.26 -0.01 19.16
N ALA A 22 -17.04 0.13 19.70
CA ALA A 22 -15.88 -0.57 19.21
C ALA A 22 -16.01 -2.08 19.47
N ALA A 23 -15.99 -2.89 18.43
CA ALA A 23 -15.65 -4.31 18.50
C ALA A 23 -14.22 -4.45 19.07
N PRO A 24 -13.85 -5.58 19.75
CA PRO A 24 -12.50 -5.78 20.23
C PRO A 24 -11.57 -5.88 19.02
N ALA A 25 -10.86 -4.81 18.73
CA ALA A 25 -9.78 -4.81 17.78
C ALA A 25 -8.70 -5.78 18.29
N GLN A 26 -8.21 -6.67 17.43
CA GLN A 26 -6.97 -7.40 17.68
C GLN A 26 -5.91 -6.42 18.16
N ALA A 27 -5.23 -6.76 19.26
CA ALA A 27 -4.37 -5.86 19.98
C ALA A 27 -3.25 -5.31 19.09
N GLN A 28 -3.34 -4.05 18.75
CA GLN A 28 -2.20 -3.31 18.24
C GLN A 28 -1.27 -3.14 19.45
N HIS A 29 -0.18 -3.89 19.47
CA HIS A 29 0.74 -3.94 20.62
C HIS A 29 1.48 -2.62 20.86
N VAL A 30 1.53 -1.75 19.88
CA VAL A 30 2.22 -0.45 19.93
C VAL A 30 1.22 0.67 19.71
N GLN A 31 1.29 1.72 20.52
CA GLN A 31 0.54 2.96 20.33
C GLN A 31 1.46 4.16 20.51
N TRP A 32 1.28 5.17 19.68
CA TRP A 32 1.89 6.49 19.81
C TRP A 32 0.89 7.47 20.44
N ALA A 33 1.39 8.54 21.04
CA ALA A 33 0.57 9.56 21.66
C ALA A 33 -0.46 10.12 20.68
N ALA A 34 -1.72 10.22 21.12
CA ALA A 34 -2.84 10.67 20.29
C ALA A 34 -3.41 12.02 20.74
N ARG A 35 -3.15 12.44 21.98
CA ARG A 35 -3.65 13.69 22.55
C ARG A 35 -2.69 14.26 23.59
N LEU A 36 -2.43 15.56 23.49
CA LEU A 36 -1.76 16.34 24.51
C LEU A 36 -2.73 16.61 25.68
N VAL A 37 -2.24 16.47 26.92
CA VAL A 37 -3.00 16.78 28.15
C VAL A 37 -2.48 18.05 28.82
N ALA A 38 -1.18 18.09 29.08
CA ALA A 38 -0.54 19.20 29.74
C ALA A 38 0.94 19.32 29.35
N VAL A 39 1.48 20.50 29.43
CA VAL A 39 2.88 20.82 29.19
C VAL A 39 3.31 21.96 30.09
N SER A 40 4.55 21.88 30.59
CA SER A 40 5.12 22.91 31.47
C SER A 40 5.33 24.23 30.75
N SER A 41 5.88 24.14 29.52
CA SER A 41 6.16 25.30 28.69
C SER A 41 6.24 24.88 27.21
N GLN A 42 6.08 25.83 26.30
CA GLN A 42 6.14 25.60 24.87
C GLN A 42 6.74 26.79 24.13
N LYS A 43 7.53 26.55 23.11
CA LYS A 43 8.14 27.59 22.30
C LYS A 43 7.14 28.20 21.32
N SER A 44 6.20 27.38 20.81
CA SER A 44 5.10 27.82 19.95
C SER A 44 3.80 27.10 20.30
N GLU A 45 2.65 27.61 19.83
CA GLU A 45 1.30 27.12 20.14
C GLU A 45 0.69 26.37 18.94
N GLY A 46 -0.35 25.58 19.22
CA GLY A 46 -1.13 24.89 18.19
C GLY A 46 -0.36 23.77 17.49
N LYS A 47 -0.40 23.75 16.16
CA LYS A 47 0.34 22.79 15.29
C LYS A 47 1.57 23.41 14.64
N GLU A 48 2.04 24.53 15.15
CA GLU A 48 3.21 25.22 14.63
C GLU A 48 4.50 24.47 14.96
N ALA A 49 5.57 24.85 14.27
CA ALA A 49 6.91 24.34 14.53
C ALA A 49 7.27 24.41 16.02
N PHE A 50 7.92 23.37 16.54
CA PHE A 50 8.36 23.23 17.94
C PHE A 50 7.25 23.14 18.98
N SER A 51 5.98 23.03 18.58
CA SER A 51 4.86 22.95 19.52
C SER A 51 4.80 21.56 20.20
N PRO A 52 4.17 21.44 21.38
CA PRO A 52 4.00 20.14 22.03
C PRO A 52 3.05 19.19 21.27
N ALA A 53 2.30 19.68 20.29
CA ALA A 53 1.48 18.84 19.43
C ALA A 53 2.33 17.98 18.46
N GLN A 54 3.60 18.32 18.27
CA GLN A 54 4.52 17.56 17.42
C GLN A 54 4.84 16.16 17.99
N VAL A 55 4.71 15.93 19.30
CA VAL A 55 4.91 14.58 19.88
C VAL A 55 3.75 13.61 19.64
N LEU A 56 2.67 14.07 18.98
CA LEU A 56 1.48 13.26 18.71
C LEU A 56 1.64 12.56 17.38
N SER A 57 1.82 11.30 17.36
CA SER A 57 1.97 10.36 16.25
C SER A 57 3.28 9.57 16.32
N THR A 58 3.59 8.85 15.27
CA THR A 58 4.88 8.18 15.09
C THR A 58 6.01 9.21 14.97
N PRO A 59 7.27 8.85 15.32
CA PRO A 59 8.42 9.73 15.15
C PRO A 59 8.55 10.24 13.71
N ASN A 60 8.72 11.56 13.56
CA ASN A 60 8.82 12.22 12.25
C ASN A 60 9.81 13.38 12.19
N ALA A 61 10.44 13.73 13.32
CA ALA A 61 11.42 14.81 13.36
C ALA A 61 12.75 14.38 12.72
N LEU A 62 13.10 14.97 11.60
CA LEU A 62 14.31 14.67 10.83
C LEU A 62 15.08 15.95 10.47
N PRO A 63 16.42 15.85 10.30
CA PRO A 63 17.25 14.68 10.58
C PRO A 63 17.49 14.49 12.08
N LEU A 64 17.64 13.24 12.52
CA LEU A 64 17.98 12.95 13.91
C LEU A 64 19.32 13.57 14.29
N GLY A 65 19.43 14.11 15.51
CA GLY A 65 20.64 14.79 15.99
C GLY A 65 20.77 16.22 15.46
N GLN A 66 19.71 16.79 14.90
CA GLN A 66 19.60 18.21 14.53
C GLN A 66 18.28 18.80 15.04
N ILE A 67 18.22 20.13 15.15
CA ILE A 67 16.99 20.81 15.51
C ILE A 67 15.98 20.64 14.37
N SER A 68 14.80 20.08 14.71
CA SER A 68 13.69 19.87 13.78
C SER A 68 12.46 20.67 14.19
N ASN A 69 11.75 21.21 13.22
CA ASN A 69 10.47 21.89 13.42
C ASN A 69 9.36 20.92 13.89
N ASP A 70 9.52 19.62 13.65
CA ASP A 70 8.55 18.57 13.90
C ASP A 70 8.76 17.88 15.27
N ALA A 71 9.51 18.51 16.18
CA ALA A 71 9.69 18.07 17.56
C ALA A 71 9.39 19.19 18.57
N TRP A 72 8.88 18.80 19.75
CA TRP A 72 8.60 19.75 20.82
C TRP A 72 9.87 20.28 21.47
N ILE A 73 9.90 21.59 21.73
CA ILE A 73 10.93 22.28 22.47
C ILE A 73 10.28 22.98 23.70
N PRO A 74 10.72 22.71 24.95
CA PRO A 74 10.38 23.55 26.09
C PRO A 74 10.83 24.99 25.85
N ARG A 75 10.02 25.94 26.28
CA ARG A 75 10.32 27.38 26.09
C ARG A 75 11.49 27.88 26.93
N LYS A 76 11.68 27.27 28.09
CA LYS A 76 12.69 27.66 29.07
C LYS A 76 13.56 26.49 29.46
N GLU A 77 14.82 26.78 29.77
CA GLU A 77 15.68 25.83 30.46
C GLU A 77 15.30 25.85 31.97
N GLY A 78 15.21 24.66 32.56
CA GLY A 78 14.85 24.55 33.95
C GLY A 78 14.68 23.10 34.45
N PRO A 79 14.60 22.95 35.79
CA PRO A 79 14.57 21.61 36.41
C PRO A 79 13.20 20.93 36.38
N ASN A 80 12.13 21.60 35.95
CA ASN A 80 10.75 21.12 36.09
C ASN A 80 9.95 21.17 34.81
N GLU A 81 10.60 20.92 33.68
CA GLU A 81 9.90 20.80 32.40
C GLU A 81 9.18 19.45 32.32
N PHE A 82 7.97 19.43 31.75
CA PHE A 82 7.23 18.18 31.55
C PHE A 82 6.26 18.26 30.39
N ILE A 83 5.90 17.08 29.89
CA ILE A 83 4.82 16.88 28.92
C ILE A 83 3.98 15.67 29.33
N GLU A 84 2.66 15.81 29.33
CA GLU A 84 1.69 14.72 29.54
C GLU A 84 0.89 14.46 28.29
N VAL A 85 0.83 13.18 27.87
CA VAL A 85 0.09 12.72 26.70
C VAL A 85 -0.86 11.59 27.04
N ARG A 86 -1.88 11.39 26.19
CA ARG A 86 -2.83 10.27 26.26
C ARG A 86 -2.78 9.47 24.98
N PHE A 87 -3.06 8.18 25.11
CA PHE A 87 -3.17 7.22 24.01
C PHE A 87 -4.62 6.98 23.63
N ALA A 88 -4.84 6.51 22.41
CA ALA A 88 -6.19 6.24 21.90
C ALA A 88 -6.91 5.14 22.70
N ARG A 89 -6.16 4.18 23.24
CA ARG A 89 -6.68 3.05 24.04
C ARG A 89 -5.82 2.79 25.25
N SER A 90 -6.44 2.38 26.35
CA SER A 90 -5.70 1.94 27.55
C SER A 90 -5.20 0.50 27.37
N VAL A 91 -3.95 0.23 27.75
CA VAL A 91 -3.29 -1.08 27.68
C VAL A 91 -2.60 -1.42 29.01
N ALA A 92 -2.34 -2.71 29.27
CA ALA A 92 -1.42 -3.12 30.34
C ALA A 92 0.02 -2.97 29.81
N ALA A 93 0.57 -1.74 29.93
CA ALA A 93 1.84 -1.42 29.32
C ALA A 93 3.00 -2.27 29.88
N GLN A 94 3.96 -2.61 29.04
CA GLN A 94 5.24 -3.24 29.38
C GLN A 94 6.44 -2.43 28.90
N GLN A 95 6.20 -1.40 28.09
CA GLN A 95 7.25 -0.54 27.55
C GLN A 95 6.74 0.87 27.32
N VAL A 96 7.60 1.85 27.61
CA VAL A 96 7.50 3.23 27.12
C VAL A 96 8.69 3.52 26.23
N THR A 97 8.45 4.20 25.13
CA THR A 97 9.51 4.66 24.22
C THR A 97 9.39 6.18 24.04
N VAL A 98 10.50 6.88 24.23
CA VAL A 98 10.61 8.33 24.03
C VAL A 98 11.70 8.59 23.01
N VAL A 99 11.39 9.30 21.94
CA VAL A 99 12.35 9.72 20.93
C VAL A 99 12.82 11.13 21.23
N GLU A 100 14.06 11.25 21.68
CA GLU A 100 14.76 12.52 21.89
C GLU A 100 15.53 12.85 20.60
N ASN A 101 14.96 13.70 19.77
CA ASN A 101 15.47 13.99 18.43
C ASN A 101 16.79 14.75 18.45
N PHE A 102 16.98 15.65 19.42
CA PHE A 102 18.17 16.50 19.52
C PHE A 102 18.54 16.75 20.97
N ASN A 103 19.86 16.72 21.25
CA ASN A 103 20.49 17.03 22.53
C ASN A 103 19.83 16.26 23.71
N PRO A 104 19.87 14.91 23.70
CA PRO A 104 19.18 14.07 24.67
C PRO A 104 19.88 14.03 26.03
N GLY A 105 19.17 13.45 27.05
CA GLY A 105 19.72 13.21 28.38
C GLY A 105 19.10 14.06 29.48
N SER A 106 18.16 14.95 29.15
CA SER A 106 17.46 15.80 30.11
C SER A 106 16.31 15.11 30.86
N ILE A 107 15.85 13.92 30.40
CA ILE A 107 14.74 13.19 31.03
C ILE A 107 15.15 12.70 32.41
N THR A 108 14.38 13.10 33.43
CA THR A 108 14.58 12.72 34.83
C THR A 108 13.61 11.65 35.31
N LYS A 109 12.37 11.61 34.78
CA LYS A 109 11.34 10.71 35.25
C LYS A 109 10.33 10.39 34.17
N ILE A 110 9.84 9.15 34.14
CA ILE A 110 8.70 8.73 33.30
C ILE A 110 7.67 8.09 34.23
N GLU A 111 6.43 8.56 34.13
CA GLU A 111 5.28 8.07 34.90
C GLU A 111 4.19 7.59 33.94
N LEU A 112 3.65 6.39 34.17
CA LEU A 112 2.42 5.92 33.52
C LEU A 112 1.23 6.54 34.25
N VAL A 113 0.21 6.92 33.50
CA VAL A 113 -1.05 7.41 34.07
C VAL A 113 -2.14 6.37 33.78
N ASP A 114 -2.73 5.83 34.84
CA ASP A 114 -3.77 4.83 34.71
C ASP A 114 -5.14 5.44 34.33
N THR A 115 -6.13 4.59 34.13
CA THR A 115 -7.50 5.01 33.77
C THR A 115 -8.22 5.77 34.91
N LYS A 116 -7.68 5.76 36.14
CA LYS A 116 -8.19 6.52 37.31
C LYS A 116 -7.44 7.81 37.49
N GLY A 117 -6.39 8.08 36.71
CA GLY A 117 -5.55 9.27 36.84
C GLY A 117 -4.42 9.12 37.85
N VAL A 118 -4.15 7.91 38.36
CA VAL A 118 -3.03 7.68 39.28
C VAL A 118 -1.74 7.57 38.48
N HIS A 119 -0.67 8.20 38.98
CA HIS A 119 0.65 8.22 38.43
C HIS A 119 1.52 7.09 38.99
N HIS A 120 2.17 6.32 38.14
CA HIS A 120 3.03 5.21 38.49
C HIS A 120 4.39 5.39 37.83
N GLU A 121 5.43 5.57 38.64
CA GLU A 121 6.79 5.73 38.16
C GLU A 121 7.32 4.43 37.53
N VAL A 122 7.91 4.54 36.36
CA VAL A 122 8.55 3.41 35.63
C VAL A 122 10.00 3.69 35.23
N TYR A 123 10.44 4.95 35.35
CA TYR A 123 11.81 5.36 35.10
C TYR A 123 12.18 6.57 35.96
N SER A 124 13.39 6.53 36.56
CA SER A 124 14.00 7.63 37.28
C SER A 124 15.48 7.75 36.90
N ASN A 125 15.93 8.99 36.67
CA ASN A 125 17.32 9.32 36.44
C ASN A 125 17.71 10.51 37.36
N GLU A 126 18.45 10.22 38.40
CA GLU A 126 18.89 11.21 39.40
C GLU A 126 20.03 12.11 38.90
N ASN A 127 20.72 11.68 37.82
CA ASN A 127 21.88 12.35 37.24
C ASN A 127 21.67 12.66 35.74
N PRO A 128 20.68 13.53 35.39
CA PRO A 128 20.52 13.96 34.00
C PRO A 128 21.73 14.77 33.54
N GLY A 129 22.10 14.61 32.28
CA GLY A 129 23.27 15.28 31.70
C GLY A 129 23.41 14.96 30.21
N PRO A 130 24.29 15.69 29.49
CA PRO A 130 24.48 15.52 28.07
C PRO A 130 24.99 14.13 27.77
N LEU A 131 24.49 13.54 26.68
CA LEU A 131 24.92 12.24 26.16
C LEU A 131 25.91 12.43 24.98
N PRO A 132 26.79 11.45 24.74
CA PRO A 132 27.71 11.51 23.59
C PRO A 132 26.99 11.55 22.24
N GLU A 133 25.83 10.89 22.16
CA GLU A 133 25.04 10.80 20.96
C GLU A 133 24.14 12.03 20.81
N PRO A 134 24.01 12.63 19.61
CA PRO A 134 23.22 13.84 19.41
C PRO A 134 21.69 13.60 19.47
N TYR A 135 21.24 12.35 19.51
CA TYR A 135 19.84 11.92 19.65
C TYR A 135 19.77 10.60 20.43
N ARG A 136 18.59 10.25 20.94
CA ARG A 136 18.36 8.98 21.65
C ARG A 136 16.94 8.46 21.46
N THR A 137 16.80 7.16 21.28
CA THR A 137 15.54 6.45 21.53
C THR A 137 15.61 5.80 22.92
N LEU A 138 14.94 6.39 23.88
CA LEU A 138 14.88 5.86 25.24
C LEU A 138 13.76 4.82 25.33
N GLU A 139 14.12 3.55 25.42
CA GLU A 139 13.19 2.44 25.66
C GLU A 139 13.26 1.99 27.12
N VAL A 140 12.18 2.23 27.86
CA VAL A 140 12.03 1.79 29.25
C VAL A 140 11.13 0.56 29.28
N ARG A 141 11.66 -0.58 29.69
CA ARG A 141 10.98 -1.87 29.74
C ARG A 141 10.74 -2.29 31.18
N PHE A 142 9.55 -2.78 31.48
CA PHE A 142 9.13 -3.18 32.82
C PHE A 142 8.13 -4.36 32.74
N PRO A 143 7.89 -5.09 33.86
CA PRO A 143 6.84 -6.11 33.90
C PRO A 143 5.48 -5.52 33.54
N ALA A 144 4.59 -6.34 32.95
CA ALA A 144 3.25 -5.88 32.57
C ALA A 144 2.57 -5.15 33.73
N ALA A 145 2.15 -3.92 33.49
CA ALA A 145 1.47 -3.11 34.50
C ALA A 145 0.19 -3.81 34.99
N ALA A 146 0.03 -3.89 36.29
CA ALA A 146 -1.17 -4.49 36.89
C ALA A 146 -2.44 -3.64 36.72
N TYR A 147 -2.32 -2.50 36.08
CA TYR A 147 -3.36 -1.53 35.75
C TYR A 147 -3.35 -1.19 34.27
N ARG A 148 -4.43 -0.61 33.79
CA ARG A 148 -4.51 -0.15 32.39
C ARG A 148 -3.99 1.27 32.28
N THR A 149 -2.92 1.45 31.52
CA THR A 149 -2.29 2.73 31.24
C THR A 149 -3.04 3.46 30.12
N LEU A 150 -3.38 4.72 30.32
CA LEU A 150 -4.03 5.59 29.35
C LEU A 150 -3.14 6.76 28.93
N GLY A 151 -2.12 7.09 29.69
CA GLY A 151 -1.22 8.21 29.41
C GLY A 151 0.18 8.03 29.97
N VAL A 152 1.06 8.95 29.60
CA VAL A 152 2.45 9.03 30.06
C VAL A 152 2.79 10.48 30.37
N VAL A 153 3.54 10.68 31.44
CA VAL A 153 4.17 11.97 31.80
C VAL A 153 5.68 11.79 31.66
N ILE A 154 6.30 12.65 30.87
CA ILE A 154 7.77 12.78 30.77
C ILE A 154 8.18 14.03 31.55
N ARG A 155 9.09 13.89 32.53
CA ARG A 155 9.68 15.00 33.27
C ARG A 155 11.13 15.17 32.89
N MET A 156 11.57 16.42 32.78
CA MET A 156 12.89 16.79 32.27
C MET A 156 13.54 17.85 33.16
N ASN A 157 14.87 17.80 33.26
CA ASN A 157 15.69 18.88 33.76
C ASN A 157 16.57 19.39 32.62
N THR A 158 16.04 20.30 31.83
CA THR A 158 16.75 20.85 30.66
C THR A 158 17.89 21.81 31.09
N GLY A 159 17.91 22.29 32.31
CA GLY A 159 19.03 23.07 32.86
C GLY A 159 20.30 22.26 33.14
N LYS A 160 20.24 20.91 33.03
CA LYS A 160 21.41 20.02 33.15
C LYS A 160 21.98 19.59 31.77
N VAL A 161 21.27 19.91 30.71
CA VAL A 161 21.69 19.64 29.32
C VAL A 161 21.56 20.96 28.57
N GLU A 162 22.65 21.73 28.59
CA GLU A 162 22.68 23.09 28.02
C GLU A 162 22.27 23.12 26.58
N GLY A 163 21.41 24.08 26.21
CA GLY A 163 20.91 24.29 24.85
C GLY A 163 19.51 23.70 24.61
N VAL A 164 19.18 23.50 23.32
CA VAL A 164 17.86 23.05 22.90
C VAL A 164 17.72 21.55 23.10
N ASN A 165 16.72 21.11 23.88
CA ASN A 165 16.35 19.71 24.03
C ASN A 165 15.04 19.47 23.28
N GLN A 166 14.94 18.40 22.49
CA GLN A 166 13.76 18.09 21.69
C GLN A 166 13.21 16.69 21.95
N ILE A 167 11.89 16.59 22.08
CA ILE A 167 11.17 15.32 22.03
C ILE A 167 10.31 15.28 20.77
N ASP A 168 10.50 14.23 19.97
CA ASP A 168 9.81 13.96 18.72
C ASP A 168 8.53 13.14 18.96
N ALA A 169 8.62 12.00 19.68
CA ALA A 169 7.48 11.11 19.86
C ALA A 169 7.50 10.38 21.20
N ILE A 170 6.29 10.03 21.69
CA ILE A 170 6.09 9.26 22.92
C ILE A 170 5.16 8.08 22.61
N GLY A 171 5.60 6.86 22.86
CA GLY A 171 4.85 5.64 22.60
C GLY A 171 4.78 4.68 23.77
N ILE A 172 3.77 3.79 23.77
CA ILE A 172 3.64 2.66 24.72
C ILE A 172 3.39 1.35 23.97
N ALA A 173 3.78 0.23 24.60
CA ALA A 173 3.45 -1.10 24.12
C ALA A 173 3.06 -2.03 25.26
N ASP A 174 2.17 -3.00 24.98
CA ASP A 174 1.78 -4.07 25.90
C ASP A 174 2.64 -5.35 25.74
N ILE A 175 3.69 -5.25 24.95
CA ILE A 175 4.78 -6.22 24.81
C ILE A 175 6.11 -5.47 24.81
N THR A 176 7.21 -6.17 25.10
CA THR A 176 8.55 -5.60 24.91
C THR A 176 8.96 -5.76 23.45
N THR A 177 9.13 -4.64 22.72
CA THR A 177 9.46 -4.63 21.28
C THR A 177 10.30 -3.42 20.95
N THR A 178 11.01 -3.44 19.83
CA THR A 178 11.65 -2.26 19.27
C THR A 178 10.59 -1.42 18.55
N MET A 179 10.11 -0.36 19.22
CA MET A 179 9.06 0.51 18.68
C MET A 179 9.56 1.45 17.59
N VAL A 180 10.81 1.86 17.68
CA VAL A 180 11.50 2.65 16.64
C VAL A 180 12.49 1.73 15.97
N LYS A 181 12.18 1.24 14.78
CA LYS A 181 13.19 0.55 13.96
C LYS A 181 14.27 1.58 13.64
N GLN A 182 15.55 1.22 13.77
CA GLN A 182 16.73 2.07 13.54
C GLN A 182 16.84 2.58 12.08
N ALA A 183 15.79 3.11 11.50
CA ALA A 183 15.75 3.57 10.12
C ALA A 183 16.05 5.07 9.95
N PHE A 184 16.42 5.78 11.02
CA PHE A 184 16.55 7.25 11.00
C PHE A 184 17.93 7.76 11.39
N VAL A 185 18.99 7.06 11.02
CA VAL A 185 20.36 7.61 11.16
C VAL A 185 20.66 8.45 9.93
N ALA A 186 20.63 9.78 10.07
CA ALA A 186 21.20 10.66 9.06
C ALA A 186 22.72 10.52 9.12
N GLU A 187 23.33 9.80 8.17
CA GLU A 187 24.79 9.78 8.00
C GLU A 187 25.24 11.15 7.44
N LYS A 188 26.27 11.73 8.07
CA LYS A 188 26.95 12.95 7.55
C LYS A 188 27.67 12.60 6.25
N GLY A 189 27.25 13.19 5.17
CA GLY A 189 27.81 12.99 3.83
C GLY A 189 26.67 12.93 2.81
N PRO A 190 26.92 12.82 1.51
CA PRO A 190 25.86 12.45 0.59
C PRO A 190 25.23 11.18 1.15
N ASP A 191 23.89 11.21 1.43
CA ASP A 191 23.14 10.17 2.15
C ASP A 191 23.14 8.85 1.36
N ALA A 192 24.29 8.22 1.31
CA ALA A 192 24.57 7.07 0.47
C ALA A 192 24.37 5.78 1.26
N VAL A 193 23.67 4.87 0.63
CA VAL A 193 23.62 3.46 1.05
C VAL A 193 25.04 2.88 0.93
N LYS A 194 25.62 2.35 2.03
CA LYS A 194 26.97 1.77 2.00
C LYS A 194 27.01 0.59 1.02
N SER A 195 28.15 0.40 0.36
CA SER A 195 28.36 -0.71 -0.58
C SER A 195 28.11 -2.11 0.02
N THR A 196 28.21 -2.25 1.36
CA THR A 196 27.91 -3.48 2.10
C THR A 196 26.41 -3.80 2.20
N GLN A 197 25.53 -2.93 1.70
CA GLN A 197 24.08 -3.08 1.78
C GLN A 197 23.48 -3.76 0.55
N PHE A 198 24.30 -4.08 -0.44
CA PHE A 198 23.91 -4.90 -1.59
C PHE A 198 24.68 -6.22 -1.55
N ASP A 199 23.96 -7.34 -1.73
CA ASP A 199 24.54 -8.69 -1.68
C ASP A 199 25.43 -8.98 -2.90
N SER A 200 25.36 -8.17 -3.96
CA SER A 200 26.08 -8.38 -5.20
C SER A 200 26.45 -7.07 -5.91
N SER A 201 27.43 -7.13 -6.79
CA SER A 201 27.72 -6.08 -7.76
C SER A 201 26.60 -5.98 -8.81
N LEU A 202 26.52 -4.82 -9.46
CA LEU A 202 25.64 -4.62 -10.60
C LEU A 202 26.02 -5.56 -11.76
N VAL A 203 25.04 -6.25 -12.34
CA VAL A 203 25.22 -7.23 -13.41
C VAL A 203 24.56 -6.72 -14.68
N ASN A 204 25.35 -6.53 -15.76
CA ASN A 204 24.83 -6.26 -17.09
C ASN A 204 23.98 -7.45 -17.56
N LEU A 205 22.79 -7.22 -18.17
CA LEU A 205 21.90 -8.30 -18.57
C LEU A 205 22.38 -9.07 -19.80
N GLY A 206 23.44 -8.60 -20.45
CA GLY A 206 24.08 -9.26 -21.59
C GLY A 206 23.27 -9.21 -22.90
N PRO A 207 23.78 -9.87 -23.96
CA PRO A 207 23.34 -9.64 -25.34
C PRO A 207 21.92 -10.13 -25.67
N SER A 208 21.25 -10.84 -24.76
CA SER A 208 19.84 -11.17 -24.92
C SER A 208 18.93 -9.96 -24.72
N VAL A 209 19.38 -8.98 -23.95
CA VAL A 209 18.67 -7.75 -23.62
C VAL A 209 19.44 -6.52 -24.11
N ASN A 210 20.69 -6.38 -23.74
CA ASN A 210 21.54 -5.26 -24.12
C ASN A 210 22.21 -5.48 -25.46
N THR A 211 22.41 -4.41 -26.23
CA THR A 211 23.03 -4.41 -27.55
C THR A 211 23.97 -3.22 -27.69
N ARG A 212 24.57 -3.03 -28.85
CA ARG A 212 25.33 -1.81 -29.16
C ARG A 212 24.50 -0.55 -29.27
N TYR A 213 23.19 -0.64 -29.16
CA TYR A 213 22.23 0.46 -29.19
C TYR A 213 21.89 0.88 -27.75
N VAL A 214 21.00 1.85 -27.60
CA VAL A 214 20.54 2.31 -26.28
C VAL A 214 19.39 1.43 -25.80
N GLU A 215 19.52 0.82 -24.64
CA GLU A 215 18.42 0.20 -23.91
C GLU A 215 18.00 1.08 -22.72
N THR A 216 16.69 1.36 -22.60
CA THR A 216 16.14 2.27 -21.61
C THR A 216 14.75 1.84 -21.14
N HIS A 217 14.19 2.52 -20.11
CA HIS A 217 12.85 2.31 -19.55
C HIS A 217 12.54 0.83 -19.23
N PRO A 218 13.37 0.12 -18.46
CA PRO A 218 13.02 -1.23 -18.03
C PRO A 218 11.79 -1.22 -17.13
N VAL A 219 10.82 -2.09 -17.43
CA VAL A 219 9.63 -2.35 -16.62
C VAL A 219 9.53 -3.84 -16.37
N ILE A 220 9.81 -4.27 -15.14
CA ILE A 220 9.65 -5.67 -14.74
C ILE A 220 8.20 -5.96 -14.35
N SER A 221 7.64 -7.05 -14.86
CA SER A 221 6.33 -7.51 -14.38
C SER A 221 6.35 -7.85 -12.89
N PRO A 222 5.26 -7.65 -12.14
CA PRO A 222 5.22 -7.92 -10.69
C PRO A 222 5.65 -9.34 -10.31
N ASN A 223 5.38 -10.34 -11.14
CA ASN A 223 5.84 -11.72 -10.93
C ASN A 223 7.34 -11.95 -11.29
N GLY A 224 8.06 -10.90 -11.73
CA GLY A 224 9.49 -10.97 -12.06
C GLY A 224 9.84 -11.78 -13.31
N ARG A 225 8.87 -12.15 -14.15
CA ARG A 225 9.10 -13.10 -15.27
C ARG A 225 9.13 -12.47 -16.65
N THR A 226 8.71 -11.22 -16.80
CA THR A 226 8.69 -10.50 -18.07
C THR A 226 9.31 -9.13 -17.88
N LEU A 227 10.30 -8.81 -18.70
CA LEU A 227 10.97 -7.52 -18.76
C LEU A 227 10.56 -6.83 -20.05
N TYR A 228 9.92 -5.68 -19.94
CA TYR A 228 9.67 -4.74 -21.03
C TYR A 228 10.72 -3.65 -20.96
N PHE A 229 11.13 -3.12 -22.09
CA PHE A 229 12.10 -2.02 -22.18
C PHE A 229 12.06 -1.38 -23.56
N ALA A 230 12.68 -0.23 -23.71
CA ALA A 230 12.76 0.45 -24.98
C ALA A 230 14.17 0.32 -25.60
N ARG A 231 14.24 0.24 -26.93
CA ARG A 231 15.48 0.32 -27.72
C ARG A 231 15.44 1.48 -28.68
N GLN A 232 16.50 2.27 -28.68
CA GLN A 232 16.65 3.41 -29.61
C GLN A 232 17.45 3.00 -30.84
N ASP A 233 17.06 3.53 -32.01
CA ASP A 233 17.77 3.42 -33.31
C ASP A 233 18.12 1.98 -33.73
N HIS A 234 17.40 0.99 -33.22
CA HIS A 234 17.71 -0.42 -33.46
C HIS A 234 17.13 -0.86 -34.83
N PRO A 235 17.89 -1.59 -35.67
CA PRO A 235 17.40 -2.04 -37.00
C PRO A 235 16.16 -2.94 -36.98
N GLY A 236 15.86 -3.55 -35.85
CA GLY A 236 14.67 -4.37 -35.62
C GLY A 236 13.46 -3.60 -35.07
N ASN A 237 13.54 -2.27 -34.97
CA ASN A 237 12.39 -1.42 -34.69
C ASN A 237 11.42 -1.44 -35.89
N VAL A 238 10.15 -1.10 -35.69
CA VAL A 238 9.10 -1.15 -36.70
C VAL A 238 9.46 -0.28 -37.91
N GLY A 239 9.97 0.94 -37.67
CA GLY A 239 10.48 1.83 -38.72
C GLY A 239 11.95 1.58 -39.11
N GLY A 240 12.58 0.52 -38.58
CA GLY A 240 13.98 0.18 -38.85
C GLY A 240 14.98 1.05 -38.03
N GLY A 241 16.23 1.13 -38.48
CA GLY A 241 17.31 1.84 -37.80
C GLY A 241 17.21 3.37 -37.78
N ARG A 242 16.13 3.95 -38.29
CA ARG A 242 15.80 5.38 -38.18
C ARG A 242 14.64 5.64 -37.21
N ASP A 243 14.02 4.58 -36.73
CA ASP A 243 12.96 4.64 -35.75
C ASP A 243 13.56 4.99 -34.37
N PRO A 244 13.18 6.11 -33.78
CA PRO A 244 13.84 6.62 -32.59
C PRO A 244 13.75 5.69 -31.40
N GLN A 245 12.64 4.94 -31.23
CA GLN A 245 12.50 4.06 -30.08
C GLN A 245 11.29 3.14 -30.16
N ASP A 246 11.50 1.85 -29.95
CA ASP A 246 10.45 0.83 -29.84
C ASP A 246 10.47 0.10 -28.51
N ILE A 247 9.30 -0.43 -28.13
CA ILE A 247 9.13 -1.30 -26.97
C ILE A 247 9.53 -2.74 -27.34
N TRP A 248 10.40 -3.31 -26.53
CA TRP A 248 10.86 -4.69 -26.63
C TRP A 248 10.49 -5.48 -25.38
N VAL A 249 10.40 -6.80 -25.52
CA VAL A 249 10.03 -7.70 -24.42
C VAL A 249 10.96 -8.90 -24.38
N SER A 250 11.39 -9.26 -23.18
CA SER A 250 12.14 -10.49 -22.89
C SER A 250 11.48 -11.26 -21.74
N LYS A 251 11.60 -12.58 -21.75
CA LYS A 251 11.07 -13.46 -20.71
C LYS A 251 12.19 -14.12 -19.93
N LEU A 252 12.02 -14.25 -18.63
CA LEU A 252 12.94 -14.98 -17.78
C LEU A 252 12.96 -16.46 -18.18
N VAL A 253 14.15 -16.98 -18.50
CA VAL A 253 14.36 -18.40 -18.75
C VAL A 253 14.50 -19.12 -17.43
N SER A 254 13.76 -20.21 -17.21
CA SER A 254 13.85 -20.98 -15.98
C SER A 254 15.24 -21.61 -15.84
N GLY A 255 15.90 -21.40 -14.68
CA GLY A 255 17.22 -21.96 -14.37
C GLY A 255 17.94 -21.18 -13.27
N LYS A 256 19.04 -21.77 -12.76
CA LYS A 256 19.84 -21.16 -11.66
C LYS A 256 20.46 -19.80 -12.03
N ASN A 257 20.65 -19.51 -13.32
CA ASN A 257 21.40 -18.32 -13.77
C ASN A 257 20.52 -17.08 -14.05
N ARG A 258 19.21 -17.15 -13.84
CA ARG A 258 18.27 -16.02 -14.08
C ARG A 258 18.56 -15.29 -15.42
N SER A 259 18.72 -16.05 -16.50
CA SER A 259 18.97 -15.53 -17.85
C SER A 259 17.69 -15.09 -18.52
N TRP A 260 17.80 -14.14 -19.42
CA TRP A 260 16.71 -13.62 -20.22
C TRP A 260 16.68 -14.25 -21.61
N SER A 261 15.49 -14.46 -22.17
CA SER A 261 15.35 -14.86 -23.56
C SER A 261 15.82 -13.74 -24.49
N LEU A 262 16.16 -14.07 -25.73
CA LEU A 262 16.38 -13.05 -26.74
C LEU A 262 15.14 -12.14 -26.81
N ALA A 263 15.37 -10.84 -26.71
CA ALA A 263 14.31 -9.85 -26.73
C ALA A 263 13.60 -9.81 -28.08
N LYS A 264 12.29 -9.55 -28.06
CA LYS A 264 11.42 -9.43 -29.22
C LYS A 264 10.76 -8.06 -29.23
N ASN A 265 10.69 -7.43 -30.39
CA ASN A 265 9.91 -6.22 -30.61
C ASN A 265 8.42 -6.50 -30.35
N MET A 266 7.71 -5.60 -29.67
CA MET A 266 6.28 -5.76 -29.40
C MET A 266 5.40 -5.59 -30.64
N ALA A 267 5.95 -4.99 -31.71
CA ALA A 267 5.26 -4.68 -32.96
C ALA A 267 4.03 -3.75 -32.83
N GLU A 268 3.37 -3.50 -33.91
CA GLU A 268 2.09 -2.78 -33.93
C GLU A 268 0.99 -3.54 -33.15
N PRO A 269 0.05 -2.83 -32.56
CA PRO A 269 -0.16 -1.37 -32.56
C PRO A 269 0.52 -0.63 -31.40
N SER A 270 1.38 -1.30 -30.61
CA SER A 270 2.06 -0.67 -29.47
C SER A 270 3.29 0.13 -29.90
N ASN A 271 3.95 -0.30 -30.96
CA ASN A 271 5.02 0.43 -31.63
C ASN A 271 4.50 1.02 -32.93
N THR A 272 4.87 2.24 -33.22
CA THR A 272 4.52 2.99 -34.42
C THR A 272 5.80 3.46 -35.13
N PRO A 273 5.88 3.43 -36.45
CA PRO A 273 7.07 3.88 -37.16
C PRO A 273 7.40 5.34 -36.87
N GLU A 274 8.68 5.66 -36.70
CA GLU A 274 9.21 7.01 -36.56
C GLU A 274 8.87 7.74 -35.24
N ASP A 275 8.25 7.05 -34.27
CA ASP A 275 7.83 7.60 -32.99
C ASP A 275 8.64 7.01 -31.80
N PRO A 276 8.92 7.78 -30.73
CA PRO A 276 9.64 7.26 -29.55
C PRO A 276 8.72 6.47 -28.62
N ASN A 277 8.33 5.27 -29.01
CA ASN A 277 7.42 4.42 -28.26
C ASN A 277 8.04 3.93 -26.92
N GLY A 278 7.27 3.99 -25.83
CA GLY A 278 7.72 3.58 -24.51
C GLY A 278 6.61 2.97 -23.66
N VAL A 279 7.00 2.03 -22.79
CA VAL A 279 6.13 1.47 -21.76
C VAL A 279 6.45 2.14 -20.41
N ALA A 280 5.43 2.68 -19.76
CA ALA A 280 5.55 3.29 -18.45
C ALA A 280 5.35 2.26 -17.32
N SER A 281 4.36 1.39 -17.45
CA SER A 281 4.11 0.29 -16.51
C SER A 281 3.22 -0.79 -17.11
N VAL A 282 3.18 -1.96 -16.45
CA VAL A 282 2.28 -3.07 -16.79
C VAL A 282 1.49 -3.48 -15.55
N SER A 283 0.22 -3.86 -15.75
CA SER A 283 -0.62 -4.37 -14.67
C SER A 283 -0.07 -5.67 -14.06
N ALA A 284 -0.48 -5.99 -12.84
CA ALA A 284 0.01 -7.16 -12.11
C ALA A 284 -0.14 -8.47 -12.88
N ASN A 285 -1.22 -8.62 -13.63
CA ASN A 285 -1.51 -9.78 -14.46
C ASN A 285 -0.92 -9.70 -15.89
N GLY A 286 -0.27 -8.59 -16.26
CA GLY A 286 0.28 -8.37 -17.61
C GLY A 286 -0.78 -8.18 -18.70
N GLN A 287 -2.05 -7.89 -18.35
CA GLN A 287 -3.15 -7.74 -19.31
C GLN A 287 -3.36 -6.30 -19.77
N SER A 288 -2.76 -5.34 -19.10
CA SER A 288 -2.81 -3.92 -19.47
C SER A 288 -1.41 -3.31 -19.38
N ALA A 289 -1.11 -2.41 -20.29
CA ALA A 289 0.12 -1.62 -20.31
C ALA A 289 -0.22 -0.14 -20.42
N LEU A 290 0.38 0.66 -19.54
CA LEU A 290 0.43 2.10 -19.69
C LEU A 290 1.59 2.44 -20.61
N LEU A 291 1.29 3.08 -21.71
CA LEU A 291 2.27 3.51 -22.72
C LEU A 291 2.52 5.02 -22.57
N ILE A 292 3.74 5.42 -22.83
CA ILE A 292 4.12 6.83 -22.94
C ILE A 292 3.59 7.35 -24.28
N GLY A 293 3.00 8.55 -24.27
CA GLY A 293 2.45 9.19 -25.46
C GLY A 293 0.96 8.92 -25.71
N VAL A 294 0.39 9.72 -26.58
CA VAL A 294 -1.00 9.63 -27.05
C VAL A 294 -1.03 9.13 -28.49
N TYR A 295 -1.71 8.02 -28.73
CA TYR A 295 -1.82 7.37 -30.03
C TYR A 295 -3.12 7.78 -30.73
N GLU A 296 -3.01 8.65 -31.73
CA GLU A 296 -4.12 9.15 -32.55
C GLU A 296 -3.81 8.89 -34.02
N ASP A 297 -4.75 8.28 -34.75
CA ASP A 297 -4.64 7.98 -36.19
C ASP A 297 -3.38 7.21 -36.61
N GLY A 298 -2.85 6.35 -35.74
CA GLY A 298 -1.66 5.54 -36.02
C GLY A 298 -0.33 6.27 -35.81
N ILE A 299 -0.36 7.48 -35.25
CA ILE A 299 0.80 8.29 -34.88
C ILE A 299 0.81 8.46 -33.36
N MET A 300 1.97 8.28 -32.74
CA MET A 300 2.16 8.60 -31.34
C MET A 300 2.64 10.06 -31.19
N GLN A 301 2.02 10.79 -30.28
CA GLN A 301 2.45 12.13 -29.90
C GLN A 301 3.02 12.08 -28.50
N PRO A 302 4.22 12.65 -28.24
CA PRO A 302 4.86 12.61 -26.92
C PRO A 302 4.18 13.57 -25.92
N LYS A 303 2.88 13.39 -25.69
CA LYS A 303 2.09 14.20 -24.77
C LYS A 303 1.05 13.32 -24.08
N GLY A 304 1.21 13.07 -22.79
CA GLY A 304 0.30 12.24 -22.01
C GLY A 304 0.58 10.75 -22.13
N PHE A 305 -0.44 9.95 -21.91
CA PHE A 305 -0.35 8.51 -21.78
C PHE A 305 -1.48 7.83 -22.54
N SER A 306 -1.24 6.58 -22.95
CA SER A 306 -2.26 5.71 -23.51
C SER A 306 -2.27 4.36 -22.81
N MET A 307 -3.43 3.71 -22.77
CA MET A 307 -3.59 2.37 -22.24
C MET A 307 -3.82 1.37 -23.37
N SER A 308 -3.02 0.31 -23.41
CA SER A 308 -3.24 -0.85 -24.27
C SER A 308 -3.63 -2.07 -23.44
N ARG A 309 -4.49 -2.93 -23.98
CA ARG A 309 -4.97 -4.14 -23.30
C ARG A 309 -4.66 -5.38 -24.14
N ARG A 310 -4.40 -6.48 -23.46
CA ARG A 310 -4.17 -7.76 -24.11
C ARG A 310 -5.47 -8.39 -24.57
N SER A 311 -5.44 -9.01 -25.75
CA SER A 311 -6.52 -9.77 -26.35
C SER A 311 -5.98 -11.05 -26.99
N ALA A 312 -6.84 -11.93 -27.48
CA ALA A 312 -6.43 -13.16 -28.18
C ALA A 312 -5.54 -12.88 -29.42
N GLY A 313 -5.66 -11.69 -30.03
CA GLY A 313 -4.87 -11.27 -31.19
C GLY A 313 -3.60 -10.48 -30.84
N GLY A 314 -3.25 -10.31 -29.57
CA GLY A 314 -2.12 -9.49 -29.13
C GLY A 314 -2.55 -8.25 -28.36
N TRP A 315 -1.79 -7.17 -28.42
CA TRP A 315 -2.12 -5.91 -27.79
C TRP A 315 -3.17 -5.12 -28.60
N SER A 316 -4.13 -4.49 -27.90
CA SER A 316 -5.13 -3.63 -28.54
C SER A 316 -4.50 -2.32 -29.03
N LYS A 317 -5.14 -1.64 -29.97
CA LYS A 317 -4.82 -0.25 -30.28
C LYS A 317 -4.81 0.55 -28.98
N PRO A 318 -3.73 1.32 -28.70
CA PRO A 318 -3.66 2.15 -27.49
C PRO A 318 -4.77 3.21 -27.48
N VAL A 319 -5.33 3.49 -26.32
CA VAL A 319 -6.40 4.47 -26.12
C VAL A 319 -5.92 5.51 -25.12
N LYS A 320 -6.05 6.77 -25.46
CA LYS A 320 -5.62 7.91 -24.64
C LYS A 320 -6.19 7.84 -23.21
N VAL A 321 -5.34 8.13 -22.23
CA VAL A 321 -5.72 8.31 -20.83
C VAL A 321 -6.15 9.76 -20.61
N GLU A 322 -7.39 9.98 -20.21
CA GLU A 322 -7.92 11.33 -19.95
C GLU A 322 -7.59 11.74 -18.51
N ILE A 323 -6.82 12.82 -18.35
CA ILE A 323 -6.39 13.38 -17.07
C ILE A 323 -6.82 14.86 -17.03
N ASP A 324 -7.52 15.26 -15.97
CA ASP A 324 -7.95 16.64 -15.80
C ASP A 324 -6.75 17.59 -15.69
N ASP A 325 -6.87 18.74 -16.33
CA ASP A 325 -5.84 19.79 -16.28
C ASP A 325 -4.43 19.27 -16.61
N TYR A 326 -4.36 18.21 -17.45
CA TYR A 326 -3.08 17.67 -17.90
C TYR A 326 -2.40 18.62 -18.90
N TYR A 327 -1.17 18.96 -18.63
CA TYR A 327 -0.23 19.56 -19.59
C TYR A 327 1.21 19.25 -19.18
N ASN A 328 2.09 19.23 -20.14
CA ASN A 328 3.54 19.16 -19.96
C ASN A 328 4.17 20.23 -20.84
N LYS A 329 4.98 21.11 -20.26
CA LYS A 329 5.66 22.17 -21.03
C LYS A 329 6.86 21.64 -21.81
N ASP A 330 7.44 20.54 -21.35
CA ASP A 330 8.51 19.84 -22.04
C ASP A 330 8.01 18.47 -22.54
N PRO A 331 7.38 18.42 -23.73
CA PRO A 331 6.76 17.19 -24.22
C PRO A 331 7.76 16.07 -24.59
N GLU A 332 9.05 16.40 -24.79
CA GLU A 332 10.09 15.41 -25.10
C GLU A 332 10.51 14.61 -23.88
N HIS A 333 10.26 15.16 -22.67
CA HIS A 333 10.57 14.50 -21.42
C HIS A 333 9.28 14.20 -20.66
N ILE A 334 8.89 12.95 -20.64
CA ILE A 334 7.70 12.45 -19.96
C ILE A 334 7.95 11.04 -19.47
N ASP A 335 7.70 10.80 -18.18
CA ASP A 335 7.68 9.47 -17.60
C ASP A 335 6.41 9.27 -16.79
N GLY A 336 6.03 8.02 -16.56
CA GLY A 336 4.87 7.68 -15.76
C GLY A 336 4.96 6.30 -15.14
N PHE A 337 4.10 6.06 -14.16
CA PHE A 337 3.96 4.76 -13.52
C PHE A 337 2.54 4.61 -12.97
N LEU A 338 1.85 3.55 -13.38
CA LEU A 338 0.56 3.16 -12.80
C LEU A 338 0.81 2.23 -11.62
N ALA A 339 0.34 2.62 -10.44
CA ALA A 339 0.42 1.78 -9.25
C ALA A 339 -0.19 0.39 -9.48
N THR A 340 0.31 -0.61 -8.75
CA THR A 340 -0.09 -2.02 -8.93
C THR A 340 -1.58 -2.25 -8.66
N SER A 341 -2.18 -1.45 -7.77
CA SER A 341 -3.63 -1.43 -7.52
C SER A 341 -4.47 -0.83 -8.65
N GLY A 342 -3.84 -0.05 -9.54
CA GLY A 342 -4.52 0.76 -10.55
C GLY A 342 -5.13 2.06 -10.01
N ASN A 343 -4.92 2.41 -8.74
CA ASN A 343 -5.57 3.56 -8.08
C ASN A 343 -4.71 4.83 -7.99
N ALA A 344 -3.47 4.80 -8.46
CA ALA A 344 -2.60 5.97 -8.50
C ALA A 344 -1.77 5.97 -9.78
N LEU A 345 -1.78 7.08 -10.50
CA LEU A 345 -0.94 7.33 -11.67
C LEU A 345 0.11 8.38 -11.29
N LEU A 346 1.37 7.95 -11.16
CA LEU A 346 2.49 8.85 -11.03
C LEU A 346 2.94 9.32 -12.40
N MET A 347 3.41 10.56 -12.47
CA MET A 347 3.95 11.14 -13.69
C MET A 347 5.08 12.10 -13.38
N ALA A 348 6.08 12.15 -14.25
CA ALA A 348 7.13 13.14 -14.27
C ALA A 348 6.87 14.10 -15.43
N VAL A 349 6.55 15.34 -15.15
CA VAL A 349 6.16 16.36 -16.13
C VAL A 349 6.58 17.74 -15.69
N GLU A 350 6.86 18.64 -16.66
CA GLU A 350 7.10 20.06 -16.37
C GLU A 350 5.78 20.82 -16.32
N ARG A 351 5.45 21.38 -15.15
CA ARG A 351 4.21 22.14 -14.93
C ARG A 351 4.49 23.50 -14.25
N LYS A 352 3.53 24.43 -14.34
CA LYS A 352 3.62 25.74 -13.66
C LYS A 352 3.54 25.63 -12.14
N ASP A 353 2.89 24.60 -11.64
CA ASP A 353 2.74 24.25 -10.22
C ASP A 353 3.82 23.26 -9.74
N GLY A 354 4.89 23.10 -10.54
CA GLY A 354 6.14 22.42 -10.19
C GLY A 354 7.15 23.34 -9.51
N LEU A 355 8.29 22.77 -9.12
CA LEU A 355 9.41 23.48 -8.49
C LEU A 355 10.51 23.83 -9.49
N GLY A 356 10.68 23.05 -10.54
CA GLY A 356 11.76 23.21 -11.48
C GLY A 356 11.47 22.67 -12.88
N GLY A 357 12.30 21.77 -13.36
CA GLY A 357 12.14 21.03 -14.61
C GLY A 357 11.01 20.00 -14.52
N GLN A 358 11.29 18.73 -14.90
CA GLN A 358 10.34 17.68 -14.59
C GLN A 358 10.19 17.51 -13.08
N ASP A 359 8.95 17.48 -12.61
CA ASP A 359 8.58 17.17 -11.23
C ASP A 359 7.68 15.95 -11.19
N LEU A 360 7.70 15.24 -10.06
CA LEU A 360 6.82 14.10 -9.81
C LEU A 360 5.46 14.57 -9.29
N PHE A 361 4.42 14.10 -9.96
CA PHE A 361 3.01 14.31 -9.62
C PHE A 361 2.30 12.98 -9.48
N VAL A 362 1.16 12.98 -8.78
CA VAL A 362 0.24 11.84 -8.71
C VAL A 362 -1.16 12.28 -9.12
N SER A 363 -1.88 11.42 -9.82
CA SER A 363 -3.30 11.59 -10.13
C SER A 363 -4.07 10.34 -9.69
N PHE A 364 -5.34 10.53 -9.33
CA PHE A 364 -6.24 9.47 -8.86
C PHE A 364 -7.40 9.31 -9.83
N PRO A 365 -7.92 8.07 -9.99
CA PRO A 365 -9.08 7.84 -10.82
C PRO A 365 -10.30 8.60 -10.25
N LYS A 366 -11.05 9.26 -11.13
CA LYS A 366 -12.35 9.77 -10.75
C LYS A 366 -13.27 8.57 -10.50
N LYS A 367 -13.85 8.54 -9.33
CA LYS A 367 -14.96 7.62 -9.01
C LYS A 367 -16.20 8.12 -9.74
N ASP A 368 -16.29 7.89 -11.05
CA ASP A 368 -17.55 7.98 -11.76
C ASP A 368 -18.45 6.92 -11.14
N GLN A 369 -19.32 7.37 -10.25
CA GLN A 369 -20.34 6.53 -9.67
C GLN A 369 -21.34 6.19 -10.78
N LEU A 370 -21.09 5.09 -11.49
CA LEU A 370 -22.15 4.40 -12.15
C LEU A 370 -23.17 3.99 -11.06
N PRO A 371 -24.48 4.24 -11.27
CA PRO A 371 -25.50 3.73 -10.36
C PRO A 371 -25.28 2.22 -10.18
N GLY A 372 -24.93 1.80 -8.96
CA GLY A 372 -24.63 0.40 -8.65
C GLY A 372 -23.16 0.02 -8.58
N GLY A 373 -22.21 0.94 -8.77
CA GLY A 373 -20.77 0.65 -8.60
C GLY A 373 -20.18 -0.35 -9.60
N LEU A 374 -20.84 -0.55 -10.75
CA LEU A 374 -20.34 -1.43 -11.80
C LEU A 374 -19.27 -0.69 -12.62
N TYR A 375 -18.06 -1.22 -12.60
CA TYR A 375 -17.01 -0.82 -13.51
C TYR A 375 -17.41 -1.19 -14.94
N ASP A 376 -17.46 -0.20 -15.85
CA ASP A 376 -17.62 -0.47 -17.29
C ASP A 376 -16.21 -0.63 -17.91
N PRO A 377 -15.77 -1.85 -18.28
CA PRO A 377 -14.47 -2.06 -18.86
C PRO A 377 -14.29 -1.38 -20.25
N LYS A 378 -15.38 -0.86 -20.84
CA LYS A 378 -15.33 -0.08 -22.08
C LYS A 378 -15.13 1.41 -21.86
N LYS A 379 -15.39 1.91 -20.67
CA LYS A 379 -15.05 3.29 -20.30
C LYS A 379 -13.67 3.32 -19.72
N LEU A 380 -12.76 4.01 -20.39
CA LEU A 380 -11.46 4.36 -19.83
C LEU A 380 -11.70 5.19 -18.57
N GLN A 381 -10.98 4.82 -17.53
CA GLN A 381 -10.99 5.55 -16.27
C GLN A 381 -10.48 6.97 -16.54
N THR A 382 -11.27 7.98 -16.17
CA THR A 382 -10.82 9.38 -16.19
C THR A 382 -10.08 9.68 -14.88
N TRP A 383 -9.03 10.47 -14.99
CA TRP A 383 -8.14 10.79 -13.87
C TRP A 383 -8.34 12.23 -13.42
N GLY A 384 -8.21 12.46 -12.14
CA GLY A 384 -8.28 13.79 -11.55
C GLY A 384 -7.07 14.66 -11.89
N LYS A 385 -7.10 15.91 -11.43
CA LYS A 385 -5.99 16.85 -11.58
C LYS A 385 -4.74 16.31 -10.88
N PRO A 386 -3.54 16.39 -11.52
CA PRO A 386 -2.27 15.99 -10.91
C PRO A 386 -1.95 16.81 -9.64
N ILE A 387 -1.48 16.14 -8.62
CA ILE A 387 -1.05 16.68 -7.33
C ILE A 387 0.48 16.56 -7.25
N ASN A 388 1.19 17.67 -7.00
CA ASN A 388 2.63 17.68 -6.82
C ASN A 388 3.01 16.90 -5.56
N LEU A 389 4.01 15.99 -5.61
CA LEU A 389 4.46 15.21 -4.46
C LEU A 389 5.19 16.04 -3.38
N GLY A 390 5.45 17.32 -3.67
CA GLY A 390 6.01 18.27 -2.72
C GLY A 390 7.54 18.33 -2.72
N LYS A 391 8.06 19.32 -2.00
CA LYS A 391 9.50 19.68 -1.96
C LYS A 391 10.42 18.60 -1.36
N ASN A 392 9.86 17.63 -0.63
CA ASN A 392 10.66 16.51 -0.16
C ASN A 392 11.06 15.58 -1.31
N ILE A 393 10.23 15.48 -2.35
CA ILE A 393 10.48 14.64 -3.53
C ILE A 393 11.04 15.48 -4.68
N ASN A 394 10.48 16.64 -4.95
CA ASN A 394 10.82 17.47 -6.10
C ASN A 394 11.87 18.53 -5.77
N THR A 395 12.69 18.89 -6.74
CA THR A 395 13.78 19.86 -6.65
C THR A 395 13.64 20.97 -7.72
N GLU A 396 14.59 21.89 -7.78
CA GLU A 396 14.66 22.92 -8.83
C GLU A 396 15.17 22.38 -10.19
N LYS A 397 15.62 21.11 -10.23
CA LYS A 397 16.03 20.43 -11.46
C LYS A 397 15.06 19.33 -11.81
N ALA A 398 15.45 18.43 -12.72
CA ALA A 398 14.62 17.32 -13.11
C ALA A 398 14.58 16.21 -12.03
N ASP A 399 13.36 15.82 -11.64
CA ASP A 399 13.03 14.64 -10.85
C ASP A 399 12.11 13.76 -11.71
N PHE A 400 12.53 12.55 -12.06
CA PHE A 400 11.91 11.75 -13.12
C PHE A 400 11.98 10.24 -12.88
N ALA A 401 11.50 9.43 -13.83
CA ALA A 401 11.50 7.97 -13.77
C ALA A 401 10.88 7.41 -12.46
N PRO A 402 9.64 7.81 -12.09
CA PRO A 402 9.01 7.33 -10.88
C PRO A 402 8.67 5.83 -10.98
N PHE A 403 8.99 5.09 -9.95
CA PHE A 403 8.58 3.70 -9.74
C PHE A 403 8.06 3.52 -8.33
N LEU A 404 6.79 3.20 -8.18
CA LEU A 404 6.19 2.86 -6.90
C LEU A 404 6.26 1.33 -6.71
N ALA A 405 6.90 0.87 -5.65
CA ALA A 405 6.99 -0.55 -5.37
C ALA A 405 5.61 -1.17 -5.09
N ALA A 406 5.54 -2.48 -5.13
CA ALA A 406 4.30 -3.23 -4.96
C ALA A 406 3.63 -3.06 -3.57
N ASP A 407 4.36 -2.53 -2.58
CA ASP A 407 3.84 -2.13 -1.27
C ASP A 407 3.03 -0.82 -1.30
N GLU A 408 3.03 -0.12 -2.44
CA GLU A 408 2.41 1.19 -2.67
C GLU A 408 2.81 2.30 -1.67
N LYS A 409 3.96 2.13 -1.03
CA LYS A 409 4.54 3.07 -0.07
C LYS A 409 5.94 3.50 -0.44
N THR A 410 6.73 2.61 -1.06
CA THR A 410 8.12 2.86 -1.38
C THR A 410 8.26 3.38 -2.82
N LEU A 411 8.61 4.66 -2.96
CA LEU A 411 8.87 5.33 -4.23
C LEU A 411 10.36 5.31 -4.53
N TYR A 412 10.73 4.89 -5.74
CA TYR A 412 12.06 5.06 -6.33
C TYR A 412 11.95 6.05 -7.48
N PHE A 413 12.95 6.91 -7.63
CA PHE A 413 12.97 7.92 -8.69
C PHE A 413 14.39 8.39 -8.97
N ALA A 414 14.62 8.98 -10.12
CA ALA A 414 15.88 9.63 -10.48
C ALA A 414 15.81 11.13 -10.22
N SER A 415 16.91 11.75 -9.82
CA SER A 415 17.00 13.19 -9.58
C SER A 415 18.34 13.76 -10.02
N GLU A 416 18.31 14.91 -10.67
CA GLU A 416 19.48 15.74 -11.01
C GLU A 416 19.75 16.83 -9.96
N GLY A 417 18.76 17.12 -9.12
CA GLY A 417 18.80 18.26 -8.20
C GLY A 417 19.32 17.97 -6.80
N ARG A 418 19.40 16.68 -6.40
CA ARG A 418 19.73 16.30 -5.01
C ARG A 418 21.22 16.16 -4.73
N GLY A 419 22.05 16.27 -5.76
CA GLY A 419 23.46 15.88 -5.65
C GLY A 419 23.61 14.37 -5.52
N GLY A 420 24.84 13.90 -5.45
CA GLY A 420 25.14 12.47 -5.36
C GLY A 420 26.44 12.13 -6.05
N TYR A 421 26.44 11.08 -6.85
CA TYR A 421 27.63 10.55 -7.51
C TYR A 421 27.78 11.02 -8.95
N GLY A 422 26.68 11.32 -9.65
CA GLY A 422 26.69 11.55 -11.08
C GLY A 422 25.77 12.67 -11.60
N LYS A 423 25.46 12.55 -12.89
CA LYS A 423 24.58 13.50 -13.61
C LYS A 423 23.14 13.37 -13.12
N SER A 424 22.68 12.13 -12.97
CA SER A 424 21.44 11.80 -12.30
C SER A 424 21.65 10.57 -11.44
N ASP A 425 21.08 10.55 -10.26
CA ASP A 425 21.19 9.46 -9.29
C ASP A 425 19.80 8.94 -8.93
N ILE A 426 19.73 7.66 -8.56
CA ILE A 426 18.52 7.00 -8.10
C ILE A 426 18.40 7.14 -6.59
N PHE A 427 17.22 7.60 -6.17
CA PHE A 427 16.83 7.76 -4.78
C PHE A 427 15.60 6.92 -4.45
N TYR A 428 15.37 6.66 -3.16
CA TYR A 428 14.11 6.14 -2.68
C TYR A 428 13.56 6.94 -1.51
N SER A 429 12.23 6.96 -1.37
CA SER A 429 11.51 7.60 -0.28
C SER A 429 10.29 6.76 0.10
N LYS A 430 9.81 6.89 1.33
CA LYS A 430 8.60 6.20 1.79
C LYS A 430 7.47 7.19 2.00
N ARG A 431 6.29 6.85 1.49
CA ARG A 431 5.05 7.57 1.76
C ARG A 431 4.67 7.39 3.23
N LEU A 432 4.41 8.48 3.93
CA LEU A 432 4.17 8.50 5.38
C LEU A 432 2.68 8.51 5.73
N ASP A 433 1.83 9.00 4.82
CA ASP A 433 0.38 9.02 4.98
C ASP A 433 -0.34 8.97 3.62
N ASP A 434 -1.67 9.08 3.64
CA ASP A 434 -2.50 9.01 2.43
C ASP A 434 -2.68 10.34 1.70
N SER A 435 -1.98 11.40 2.12
CA SER A 435 -1.99 12.70 1.42
C SER A 435 -1.22 12.70 0.10
N TRP A 436 -0.25 11.79 -0.06
CA TRP A 436 0.72 11.72 -1.17
C TRP A 436 1.66 12.94 -1.28
N THR A 437 1.60 13.84 -0.32
CA THR A 437 2.48 15.01 -0.23
C THR A 437 3.46 14.92 0.94
N ASN A 438 3.28 13.91 1.80
CA ASN A 438 4.10 13.67 2.96
C ASN A 438 4.97 12.42 2.75
N TRP A 439 6.24 12.63 2.46
CA TRP A 439 7.23 11.60 2.15
C TRP A 439 8.42 11.70 3.09
N SER A 440 9.03 10.56 3.41
CA SER A 440 10.31 10.56 4.11
C SER A 440 11.38 11.28 3.29
N PRO A 441 12.44 11.84 3.91
CA PRO A 441 13.56 12.37 3.17
C PRO A 441 14.11 11.32 2.19
N PRO A 442 14.29 11.67 0.90
CA PRO A 442 14.85 10.74 -0.08
C PRO A 442 16.27 10.33 0.27
N ARG A 443 16.58 9.05 0.09
CA ARG A 443 17.91 8.48 0.32
C ARG A 443 18.50 8.01 -0.99
N ASN A 444 19.75 8.41 -1.25
CA ASN A 444 20.54 7.97 -2.40
C ASN A 444 20.85 6.47 -2.27
N LEU A 445 20.70 5.69 -3.34
CA LEU A 445 21.00 4.25 -3.33
C LEU A 445 22.49 3.91 -3.27
N GLY A 446 23.34 4.91 -3.27
CA GLY A 446 24.79 4.74 -3.04
C GLY A 446 25.60 4.32 -4.28
N PRO A 447 26.94 4.21 -4.12
CA PRO A 447 27.88 4.11 -5.25
C PRO A 447 27.87 2.75 -5.97
N VAL A 448 27.16 1.75 -5.45
CA VAL A 448 26.97 0.47 -6.15
C VAL A 448 25.93 0.63 -7.26
N VAL A 449 24.84 1.36 -6.96
CA VAL A 449 23.74 1.65 -7.88
C VAL A 449 24.06 2.87 -8.73
N ASN A 450 24.48 3.97 -8.12
CA ASN A 450 24.74 5.24 -8.76
C ASN A 450 26.22 5.37 -9.17
N SER A 451 26.46 5.86 -10.37
CA SER A 451 27.76 6.08 -10.99
C SER A 451 28.02 7.58 -11.21
N PRO A 452 29.23 8.01 -11.65
CA PRO A 452 29.48 9.40 -12.03
C PRO A 452 28.67 9.89 -13.25
N ASP A 453 28.03 8.98 -13.98
CA ASP A 453 27.27 9.29 -15.18
C ASP A 453 25.75 9.29 -14.92
N PHE A 454 24.97 8.82 -15.91
CA PHE A 454 23.52 8.75 -15.85
C PHE A 454 23.05 7.43 -15.27
N ASP A 455 22.28 7.46 -14.19
CA ASP A 455 21.60 6.30 -13.60
C ASP A 455 20.12 6.65 -13.36
N ALA A 456 19.19 5.82 -13.87
CA ALA A 456 17.75 6.07 -13.81
C ALA A 456 16.91 4.80 -14.04
N TYR A 457 15.58 4.95 -14.06
CA TYR A 457 14.58 3.93 -14.43
C TYR A 457 14.67 2.67 -13.57
N TYR A 458 14.68 2.85 -12.26
CA TYR A 458 14.75 1.75 -11.30
C TYR A 458 13.41 1.02 -11.17
N THR A 459 13.41 -0.29 -11.30
CA THR A 459 12.21 -1.12 -11.18
C THR A 459 12.49 -2.42 -10.42
N ILE A 460 11.52 -2.88 -9.61
CA ILE A 460 11.64 -4.07 -8.75
C ILE A 460 10.40 -4.94 -8.93
N SER A 461 10.58 -6.27 -8.97
CA SER A 461 9.45 -7.21 -8.92
C SER A 461 8.76 -7.20 -7.54
N ALA A 462 7.54 -7.74 -7.44
CA ALA A 462 6.81 -7.83 -6.18
C ALA A 462 7.56 -8.64 -5.10
N ALA A 463 8.42 -9.58 -5.49
CA ALA A 463 9.27 -10.32 -4.56
C ALA A 463 10.34 -9.44 -3.86
N GLY A 464 10.63 -8.27 -4.39
CA GLY A 464 11.53 -7.29 -3.77
C GLY A 464 13.02 -7.69 -3.77
N GLN A 465 13.39 -8.80 -4.43
CA GLN A 465 14.75 -9.36 -4.33
C GLN A 465 15.72 -8.77 -5.35
N ASP A 466 15.26 -8.57 -6.59
CA ASP A 466 16.09 -8.04 -7.68
C ASP A 466 15.49 -6.74 -8.21
N ALA A 467 16.35 -5.78 -8.45
CA ALA A 467 16.03 -4.55 -9.15
C ALA A 467 16.73 -4.49 -10.50
N TYR A 468 16.14 -3.72 -11.40
CA TYR A 468 16.66 -3.42 -12.72
C TYR A 468 16.74 -1.92 -12.89
N LEU A 469 17.77 -1.43 -13.57
CA LEU A 469 18.01 0.00 -13.78
C LEU A 469 18.78 0.22 -15.06
N VAL A 470 18.75 1.45 -15.54
CA VAL A 470 19.57 1.92 -16.67
C VAL A 470 20.79 2.65 -16.13
N SER A 471 21.94 2.38 -16.70
CA SER A 471 23.18 3.09 -16.41
C SER A 471 24.02 3.29 -17.66
N SER A 472 24.72 4.43 -17.75
CA SER A 472 25.72 4.70 -18.80
C SER A 472 27.16 4.55 -18.32
N ARG A 473 27.38 3.78 -17.24
CA ARG A 473 28.70 3.51 -16.68
C ARG A 473 29.62 2.75 -17.64
N ASN A 474 30.92 2.79 -17.39
CA ASN A 474 31.90 2.01 -18.14
C ASN A 474 31.54 0.51 -18.17
N GLY A 475 31.65 -0.12 -19.34
CA GLY A 475 31.31 -1.51 -19.54
C GLY A 475 29.92 -1.75 -20.14
N THR A 476 29.25 -0.70 -20.60
CA THR A 476 28.08 -0.81 -21.46
C THR A 476 28.47 -1.19 -22.90
N ASP A 477 27.67 -2.03 -23.55
CA ASP A 477 27.85 -2.38 -24.98
C ASP A 477 27.40 -1.23 -25.88
N GLY A 478 26.41 -0.43 -25.41
CA GLY A 478 25.93 0.81 -26.01
C GLY A 478 26.29 2.02 -25.15
N SER A 479 25.51 3.11 -25.29
CA SER A 479 25.68 4.30 -24.43
C SER A 479 24.90 4.18 -23.12
N LYS A 480 23.86 3.35 -23.09
CA LYS A 480 23.03 3.02 -21.91
C LYS A 480 22.59 1.56 -21.99
N ASP A 481 22.79 0.83 -20.92
CA ASP A 481 22.42 -0.58 -20.79
C ASP A 481 21.52 -0.81 -19.56
N ILE A 482 20.80 -1.92 -19.58
CA ILE A 482 20.01 -2.38 -18.44
C ILE A 482 20.87 -3.30 -17.55
N PHE A 483 20.91 -3.00 -16.29
CA PHE A 483 21.61 -3.77 -15.26
C PHE A 483 20.62 -4.36 -14.26
N ARG A 484 21.04 -5.42 -13.59
CA ARG A 484 20.36 -6.03 -12.44
C ARG A 484 21.21 -5.94 -11.19
N ILE A 485 20.57 -5.75 -10.04
CA ILE A 485 21.19 -5.83 -8.72
C ILE A 485 20.27 -6.59 -7.77
N SER A 486 20.86 -7.42 -6.89
CA SER A 486 20.12 -8.07 -5.80
C SER A 486 20.14 -7.19 -4.56
N LEU A 487 18.96 -6.99 -3.96
CA LEU A 487 18.77 -6.12 -2.80
C LEU A 487 18.95 -6.88 -1.49
N ALA A 488 19.75 -6.33 -0.59
CA ALA A 488 19.74 -6.78 0.80
C ALA A 488 18.37 -6.53 1.46
N PRO A 489 17.94 -7.37 2.42
CA PRO A 489 16.61 -7.28 3.05
C PRO A 489 16.27 -5.90 3.62
N ALA A 490 17.27 -5.15 4.10
CA ALA A 490 17.07 -3.81 4.67
C ALA A 490 16.60 -2.74 3.64
N PHE A 491 16.77 -3.00 2.33
CA PHE A 491 16.40 -2.08 1.24
C PHE A 491 15.25 -2.58 0.39
N GLN A 492 14.73 -3.75 0.73
CA GLN A 492 13.53 -4.26 0.07
C GLN A 492 12.31 -3.43 0.49
N PRO A 493 11.34 -3.23 -0.42
CA PRO A 493 10.01 -2.72 -0.06
C PRO A 493 9.36 -3.56 1.03
N GLU A 494 8.29 -3.07 1.63
CA GLU A 494 7.47 -3.88 2.54
C GLU A 494 6.97 -5.12 1.81
N VAL A 495 6.91 -6.24 2.56
CA VAL A 495 6.53 -7.51 1.97
C VAL A 495 5.08 -7.50 1.46
N VAL A 496 4.87 -8.19 0.36
CA VAL A 496 3.56 -8.36 -0.26
C VAL A 496 3.25 -9.84 -0.49
N THR A 497 1.98 -10.15 -0.68
CA THR A 497 1.52 -11.46 -1.15
C THR A 497 1.06 -11.34 -2.59
N LEU A 498 1.63 -12.16 -3.48
CA LEU A 498 1.18 -12.31 -4.86
C LEU A 498 0.10 -13.39 -4.90
N VAL A 499 -1.13 -13.03 -5.23
CA VAL A 499 -2.23 -13.99 -5.43
C VAL A 499 -2.44 -14.22 -6.91
N THR A 500 -2.36 -15.46 -7.33
CA THR A 500 -2.63 -15.88 -8.70
C THR A 500 -3.76 -16.90 -8.73
N GLY A 501 -4.51 -16.96 -9.82
CA GLY A 501 -5.58 -17.93 -9.97
C GLY A 501 -6.28 -17.79 -11.31
N ARG A 502 -7.38 -18.50 -11.47
CA ARG A 502 -8.27 -18.41 -12.62
C ARG A 502 -9.70 -18.22 -12.18
N VAL A 503 -10.48 -17.52 -13.00
CA VAL A 503 -11.93 -17.44 -12.83
C VAL A 503 -12.56 -18.41 -13.82
N LEU A 504 -13.31 -19.38 -13.30
CA LEU A 504 -13.87 -20.49 -14.03
C LEU A 504 -15.37 -20.62 -13.79
N ASP A 505 -16.10 -21.06 -14.78
CA ASP A 505 -17.51 -21.47 -14.64
C ASP A 505 -17.59 -22.76 -13.78
N VAL A 506 -18.35 -22.71 -12.70
CA VAL A 506 -18.43 -23.82 -11.72
C VAL A 506 -18.98 -25.13 -12.32
N ASN A 507 -19.80 -25.05 -13.36
CA ASN A 507 -20.45 -26.20 -13.98
C ASN A 507 -19.63 -26.80 -15.13
N THR A 508 -18.92 -25.94 -15.89
CA THR A 508 -18.25 -26.35 -17.13
C THR A 508 -16.73 -26.33 -17.02
N GLY A 509 -16.17 -25.70 -15.99
CA GLY A 509 -14.72 -25.48 -15.83
C GLY A 509 -14.10 -24.55 -16.88
N LYS A 510 -14.92 -23.90 -17.73
CA LYS A 510 -14.43 -22.99 -18.75
C LYS A 510 -13.98 -21.66 -18.15
N PRO A 511 -12.93 -21.02 -18.71
CA PRO A 511 -12.48 -19.71 -18.26
C PRO A 511 -13.55 -18.64 -18.50
N ILE A 512 -13.64 -17.71 -17.57
CA ILE A 512 -14.55 -16.57 -17.60
C ILE A 512 -13.75 -15.29 -17.62
N ARG A 513 -14.09 -14.38 -18.55
CA ARG A 513 -13.66 -12.99 -18.45
C ARG A 513 -14.42 -12.33 -17.30
N ALA A 514 -13.71 -11.97 -16.23
CA ALA A 514 -14.25 -11.37 -15.02
C ALA A 514 -13.44 -10.15 -14.59
N ILE A 515 -14.07 -9.31 -13.80
CA ILE A 515 -13.41 -8.22 -13.07
C ILE A 515 -13.27 -8.68 -11.63
N ILE A 516 -12.08 -8.51 -11.06
CA ILE A 516 -11.81 -8.84 -9.67
C ILE A 516 -11.58 -7.54 -8.92
N HIS A 517 -12.45 -7.25 -7.96
CA HIS A 517 -12.31 -6.17 -6.99
C HIS A 517 -11.68 -6.72 -5.72
N TYR A 518 -10.76 -6.00 -5.12
CA TYR A 518 -10.21 -6.37 -3.81
C TYR A 518 -10.28 -5.18 -2.85
N GLU A 519 -10.61 -5.48 -1.61
CA GLU A 519 -10.97 -4.51 -0.59
C GLU A 519 -10.35 -4.87 0.76
N ASN A 520 -10.17 -3.88 1.60
CA ASN A 520 -9.87 -4.07 3.01
C ASN A 520 -11.13 -4.52 3.75
N LEU A 521 -11.17 -5.73 4.29
CA LEU A 521 -12.35 -6.27 4.98
C LEU A 521 -12.74 -5.52 6.25
N LEU A 522 -11.79 -4.82 6.89
CA LEU A 522 -12.07 -4.05 8.12
C LEU A 522 -12.74 -2.71 7.81
N THR A 523 -12.32 -2.04 6.74
CA THR A 523 -12.84 -0.71 6.37
C THR A 523 -13.90 -0.77 5.28
N GLY A 524 -13.94 -1.84 4.49
CA GLY A 524 -14.75 -1.96 3.28
C GLY A 524 -14.26 -1.09 2.13
N GLU A 525 -13.07 -0.52 2.25
CA GLU A 525 -12.47 0.31 1.22
C GLU A 525 -11.93 -0.55 0.07
N GLU A 526 -12.32 -0.23 -1.16
CA GLU A 526 -11.78 -0.86 -2.36
C GLU A 526 -10.33 -0.41 -2.56
N ILE A 527 -9.42 -1.38 -2.52
CA ILE A 527 -7.98 -1.17 -2.67
C ILE A 527 -7.59 -1.18 -4.14
N GLY A 528 -8.24 -2.01 -4.96
CA GLY A 528 -7.93 -2.05 -6.38
C GLY A 528 -8.82 -2.99 -7.18
N VAL A 529 -8.59 -2.97 -8.49
CA VAL A 529 -9.36 -3.74 -9.48
C VAL A 529 -8.40 -4.37 -10.48
N THR A 530 -8.68 -5.62 -10.89
CA THR A 530 -7.97 -6.28 -11.99
C THR A 530 -8.93 -7.05 -12.89
N GLU A 531 -8.56 -7.26 -14.16
CA GLU A 531 -9.31 -8.11 -15.09
C GLU A 531 -8.62 -9.46 -15.26
N THR A 532 -9.40 -10.50 -15.54
CA THR A 532 -8.83 -11.80 -15.92
C THR A 532 -8.33 -11.78 -17.36
N ASP A 533 -7.33 -12.62 -17.66
CA ASP A 533 -6.95 -12.94 -19.06
C ASP A 533 -8.17 -13.52 -19.79
N PRO A 534 -8.60 -12.92 -20.90
CA PRO A 534 -9.77 -13.39 -21.63
C PRO A 534 -9.59 -14.78 -22.27
N THR A 535 -8.35 -15.28 -22.36
CA THR A 535 -8.02 -16.55 -23.03
C THR A 535 -8.14 -17.75 -22.09
N ASP A 536 -7.61 -17.60 -20.85
CA ASP A 536 -7.51 -18.71 -19.90
C ASP A 536 -8.10 -18.41 -18.52
N GLY A 537 -8.70 -17.21 -18.34
CA GLY A 537 -9.32 -16.75 -17.10
C GLY A 537 -8.33 -16.41 -15.99
N SER A 538 -7.03 -16.42 -16.26
CA SER A 538 -6.01 -16.17 -15.23
C SER A 538 -6.04 -14.73 -14.72
N TYR A 539 -5.71 -14.56 -13.45
CA TYR A 539 -5.57 -13.27 -12.80
C TYR A 539 -4.37 -13.23 -11.86
N THR A 540 -3.93 -12.03 -11.56
CA THR A 540 -2.89 -11.78 -10.56
C THR A 540 -3.24 -10.48 -9.83
N ILE A 541 -3.20 -10.53 -8.49
CA ILE A 541 -3.28 -9.36 -7.61
C ILE A 541 -2.09 -9.34 -6.67
N VAL A 542 -1.67 -8.14 -6.26
CA VAL A 542 -0.60 -7.94 -5.29
C VAL A 542 -1.20 -7.30 -4.05
N LEU A 543 -1.02 -7.93 -2.91
CA LEU A 543 -1.62 -7.51 -1.64
C LEU A 543 -0.53 -7.13 -0.64
N PRO A 544 -0.39 -5.83 -0.29
CA PRO A 544 0.47 -5.39 0.81
C PRO A 544 0.14 -6.06 2.13
N SER A 545 1.16 -6.36 2.95
CA SER A 545 0.96 -6.97 4.27
C SER A 545 0.29 -6.01 5.26
N GLY A 546 -0.24 -6.56 6.36
CA GLY A 546 -0.84 -5.79 7.46
C GLY A 546 -2.37 -5.69 7.41
N VAL A 547 -3.04 -6.31 6.44
CA VAL A 547 -4.48 -6.18 6.22
C VAL A 547 -5.13 -7.54 5.98
N GLN A 548 -6.42 -7.65 6.28
CA GLN A 548 -7.28 -8.74 5.80
C GLN A 548 -8.01 -8.28 4.55
N TYR A 549 -7.82 -9.00 3.45
CA TYR A 549 -8.43 -8.67 2.17
C TYR A 549 -9.63 -9.55 1.85
N GLY A 550 -10.68 -8.91 1.34
CA GLY A 550 -11.71 -9.56 0.55
C GLY A 550 -11.44 -9.34 -0.93
N TYR A 551 -11.64 -10.33 -1.77
CA TYR A 551 -11.63 -10.14 -3.21
C TYR A 551 -12.80 -10.87 -3.87
N ARG A 552 -13.32 -10.26 -4.92
CA ARG A 552 -14.57 -10.62 -5.55
C ARG A 552 -14.43 -10.63 -7.07
N ALA A 553 -14.78 -11.75 -7.68
CA ALA A 553 -14.88 -11.84 -9.12
C ALA A 553 -16.33 -11.56 -9.57
N GLU A 554 -16.50 -10.67 -10.55
CA GLU A 554 -17.77 -10.35 -11.19
C GLU A 554 -17.71 -10.58 -12.68
N ALA A 555 -18.75 -11.22 -13.25
CA ALA A 555 -18.91 -11.40 -14.67
C ALA A 555 -20.39 -11.32 -15.09
N LYS A 556 -20.64 -10.80 -16.29
CA LYS A 556 -22.02 -10.66 -16.79
C LYS A 556 -22.71 -12.02 -16.92
N GLY A 557 -23.86 -12.17 -16.29
CA GLY A 557 -24.64 -13.42 -16.29
C GLY A 557 -24.23 -14.45 -15.25
N TYR A 558 -23.33 -14.08 -14.35
CA TYR A 558 -22.87 -14.89 -13.23
C TYR A 558 -23.14 -14.24 -11.88
N LEU A 559 -23.24 -15.05 -10.86
CA LEU A 559 -23.23 -14.59 -9.48
C LEU A 559 -21.77 -14.35 -9.07
N ALA A 560 -21.52 -13.22 -8.42
CA ALA A 560 -20.19 -12.90 -7.92
C ALA A 560 -19.73 -13.92 -6.89
N GLU A 561 -18.50 -14.40 -7.01
CA GLU A 561 -17.83 -15.20 -6.00
C GLU A 561 -16.85 -14.33 -5.22
N ASN A 562 -16.83 -14.57 -3.91
CA ASN A 562 -15.97 -13.86 -2.98
C ASN A 562 -14.98 -14.82 -2.32
N ALA A 563 -13.77 -14.36 -2.13
CA ALA A 563 -12.76 -15.01 -1.33
C ALA A 563 -12.16 -14.01 -0.33
N SER A 564 -11.49 -14.52 0.68
CA SER A 564 -10.77 -13.69 1.64
C SER A 564 -9.38 -14.25 1.88
N LEU A 565 -8.46 -13.37 2.21
CA LEU A 565 -7.09 -13.70 2.54
C LEU A 565 -6.59 -12.84 3.68
N ASP A 566 -6.12 -13.48 4.73
CA ASP A 566 -5.46 -12.82 5.85
C ASP A 566 -3.96 -12.71 5.58
N VAL A 567 -3.49 -11.49 5.36
CA VAL A 567 -2.07 -11.15 5.22
C VAL A 567 -1.64 -10.15 6.30
N SER A 568 -2.41 -10.05 7.39
CA SER A 568 -2.15 -9.12 8.50
C SER A 568 -0.80 -9.37 9.19
N VAL A 569 -0.30 -10.60 9.15
CA VAL A 569 1.01 -10.98 9.72
C VAL A 569 1.80 -11.78 8.69
N LYS A 570 2.59 -11.09 7.85
CA LYS A 570 3.53 -11.69 6.91
C LYS A 570 4.89 -11.03 7.07
N ASP A 571 5.91 -11.84 7.26
CA ASP A 571 7.31 -11.44 7.44
C ASP A 571 8.16 -11.65 6.18
N LYS A 572 7.60 -12.28 5.15
CA LYS A 572 8.26 -12.57 3.88
C LYS A 572 7.28 -12.58 2.71
N TYR A 573 7.80 -12.32 1.52
CA TYR A 573 7.06 -12.50 0.27
C TYR A 573 6.49 -13.90 0.16
N THR A 574 5.22 -13.99 -0.26
CA THR A 574 4.54 -15.26 -0.49
C THR A 574 3.80 -15.23 -1.83
N GLU A 575 3.78 -16.38 -2.50
CA GLU A 575 2.89 -16.60 -3.65
C GLU A 575 1.76 -17.55 -3.22
N GLN A 576 0.53 -17.17 -3.51
CA GLN A 576 -0.65 -17.96 -3.21
C GLN A 576 -1.47 -18.18 -4.46
N LYS A 577 -1.93 -19.44 -4.65
CA LYS A 577 -2.82 -19.77 -5.75
C LYS A 577 -4.25 -19.92 -5.24
N GLN A 578 -5.20 -19.21 -5.88
CA GLN A 578 -6.63 -19.25 -5.55
C GLN A 578 -7.46 -19.16 -6.83
N ASP A 579 -8.05 -20.27 -7.25
CA ASP A 579 -9.04 -20.27 -8.33
C ASP A 579 -10.42 -19.84 -7.79
N LEU A 580 -11.19 -19.09 -8.57
CA LEU A 580 -12.55 -18.64 -8.26
C LEU A 580 -13.53 -19.28 -9.24
N PHE A 581 -14.67 -19.76 -8.73
CA PHE A 581 -15.66 -20.51 -9.51
C PHE A 581 -16.98 -19.76 -9.55
N LEU A 582 -17.27 -19.08 -10.64
CA LEU A 582 -18.52 -18.33 -10.76
C LEU A 582 -19.69 -19.25 -11.14
N ALA A 583 -20.78 -19.06 -10.44
CA ALA A 583 -22.01 -19.76 -10.69
C ALA A 583 -22.90 -18.95 -11.67
N PRO A 584 -23.46 -19.57 -12.73
CA PRO A 584 -24.43 -18.89 -13.59
C PRO A 584 -25.62 -18.37 -12.76
N PHE A 585 -26.11 -17.17 -13.10
CA PHE A 585 -27.27 -16.58 -12.43
C PHE A 585 -28.56 -17.28 -12.86
N ASN A 586 -28.81 -18.49 -12.32
CA ASN A 586 -29.96 -19.33 -12.68
C ASN A 586 -30.70 -19.88 -11.45
N VAL A 587 -31.99 -20.15 -11.60
CA VAL A 587 -32.80 -20.82 -10.55
C VAL A 587 -32.20 -22.19 -10.24
N GLY A 588 -32.14 -22.51 -8.94
CA GLY A 588 -31.50 -23.73 -8.40
C GLY A 588 -30.01 -23.57 -8.14
N GLN A 589 -29.37 -22.50 -8.61
CA GLN A 589 -27.96 -22.27 -8.36
C GLN A 589 -27.73 -21.84 -6.91
N THR A 590 -26.82 -22.50 -6.23
CA THR A 590 -26.39 -22.21 -4.86
C THR A 590 -25.02 -21.53 -4.87
N VAL A 591 -24.87 -20.49 -4.07
CA VAL A 591 -23.62 -19.74 -3.88
C VAL A 591 -23.28 -19.66 -2.41
N LYS A 592 -22.04 -19.94 -2.09
CA LYS A 592 -21.48 -19.74 -0.76
C LYS A 592 -21.18 -18.26 -0.51
N LEU A 593 -21.62 -17.74 0.64
CA LEU A 593 -21.24 -16.42 1.12
C LEU A 593 -19.94 -16.54 1.92
N ASN A 594 -18.81 -16.35 1.24
CA ASN A 594 -17.48 -16.64 1.82
C ASN A 594 -17.07 -15.68 2.94
N ASN A 595 -17.61 -14.45 2.94
CA ASN A 595 -17.22 -13.39 3.88
C ASN A 595 -18.31 -13.13 4.93
N ILE A 596 -19.00 -14.18 5.42
CA ILE A 596 -19.95 -14.09 6.52
C ILE A 596 -19.32 -14.72 7.76
N PHE A 597 -19.04 -13.88 8.74
CA PHE A 597 -18.35 -14.27 9.97
C PHE A 597 -19.24 -14.10 11.21
N PHE A 598 -19.17 -15.09 12.09
CA PHE A 598 -19.82 -15.07 13.40
C PHE A 598 -18.77 -15.35 14.49
N PRO A 599 -18.84 -14.70 15.66
CA PRO A 599 -18.00 -15.12 16.78
C PRO A 599 -18.30 -16.58 17.16
N GLN A 600 -17.33 -17.24 17.76
CA GLN A 600 -17.44 -18.66 18.14
C GLN A 600 -18.71 -18.90 18.98
N SER A 601 -19.49 -19.91 18.60
CA SER A 601 -20.77 -20.31 19.25
C SER A 601 -21.81 -19.19 19.36
N LYS A 602 -21.70 -18.12 18.55
CA LYS A 602 -22.67 -17.02 18.50
C LYS A 602 -23.37 -16.95 17.14
N TYR A 603 -24.53 -16.29 17.12
CA TYR A 603 -25.36 -16.11 15.93
C TYR A 603 -25.37 -14.65 15.41
N TYR A 604 -24.87 -13.69 16.17
CA TYR A 604 -24.78 -12.31 15.69
C TYR A 604 -23.62 -12.13 14.71
N LEU A 605 -23.85 -11.27 13.72
CA LEU A 605 -22.88 -11.00 12.65
C LEU A 605 -21.70 -10.19 13.16
N ASN A 606 -20.51 -10.56 12.70
CA ASN A 606 -19.33 -9.70 12.81
C ASN A 606 -19.44 -8.55 11.77
N THR A 607 -18.97 -7.36 12.11
CA THR A 607 -19.00 -6.19 11.23
C THR A 607 -18.28 -6.41 9.91
N SER A 608 -17.24 -7.23 9.89
CA SER A 608 -16.55 -7.66 8.66
C SER A 608 -17.43 -8.42 7.65
N SER A 609 -18.65 -8.85 8.06
CA SER A 609 -19.64 -9.48 7.17
C SER A 609 -20.51 -8.46 6.41
N TYR A 610 -20.54 -7.21 6.85
CA TYR A 610 -21.45 -6.20 6.29
C TYR A 610 -21.17 -5.87 4.82
N PRO A 611 -19.94 -5.77 4.34
CA PRO A 611 -19.66 -5.56 2.92
C PRO A 611 -20.29 -6.64 2.03
N GLU A 612 -20.19 -7.91 2.44
CA GLU A 612 -20.78 -9.05 1.72
C GLU A 612 -22.31 -8.97 1.67
N LEU A 613 -22.94 -8.68 2.81
CA LEU A 613 -24.39 -8.54 2.89
C LEU A 613 -24.91 -7.32 2.12
N THR A 614 -24.17 -6.22 2.12
CA THR A 614 -24.48 -5.02 1.33
C THR A 614 -24.46 -5.34 -0.17
N ARG A 615 -23.54 -6.17 -0.62
CA ARG A 615 -23.50 -6.66 -2.00
C ARG A 615 -24.70 -7.52 -2.36
N LEU A 616 -25.08 -8.46 -1.49
CA LEU A 616 -26.28 -9.29 -1.70
C LEU A 616 -27.56 -8.41 -1.74
N ILE A 617 -27.64 -7.39 -0.88
CA ILE A 617 -28.73 -6.38 -0.92
C ILE A 617 -28.76 -5.69 -2.29
N ARG A 618 -27.63 -5.29 -2.84
CA ARG A 618 -27.54 -4.64 -4.15
C ARG A 618 -28.08 -5.55 -5.25
N ILE A 619 -27.64 -6.82 -5.29
CA ILE A 619 -28.15 -7.82 -6.26
C ILE A 619 -29.67 -7.99 -6.13
N LEU A 620 -30.19 -8.14 -4.91
CA LEU A 620 -31.61 -8.32 -4.68
C LEU A 620 -32.45 -7.06 -4.99
N LYS A 621 -31.86 -5.86 -4.93
CA LYS A 621 -32.51 -4.60 -5.38
C LYS A 621 -32.49 -4.45 -6.89
N GLU A 622 -31.38 -4.84 -7.54
CA GLU A 622 -31.23 -4.83 -8.99
C GLU A 622 -32.17 -5.83 -9.68
N TYR A 623 -32.43 -6.98 -9.03
CA TYR A 623 -33.34 -8.02 -9.50
C TYR A 623 -34.50 -8.21 -8.55
N PRO A 624 -35.55 -7.33 -8.57
CA PRO A 624 -36.62 -7.31 -7.59
C PRO A 624 -37.53 -8.55 -7.61
N ALA A 625 -37.57 -9.32 -8.71
CA ALA A 625 -38.33 -10.56 -8.83
C ALA A 625 -37.64 -11.78 -8.22
N VAL A 626 -36.30 -11.71 -7.98
CA VAL A 626 -35.52 -12.84 -7.46
C VAL A 626 -35.90 -13.14 -6.01
N GLU A 627 -36.15 -14.42 -5.73
CA GLU A 627 -36.34 -14.97 -4.39
C GLU A 627 -35.16 -15.91 -4.06
N ILE A 628 -34.73 -15.92 -2.80
CA ILE A 628 -33.61 -16.74 -2.34
C ILE A 628 -33.95 -17.57 -1.10
N LYS A 629 -33.25 -18.69 -0.97
CA LYS A 629 -33.20 -19.47 0.27
C LYS A 629 -31.79 -19.36 0.86
N ILE A 630 -31.68 -18.94 2.12
CA ILE A 630 -30.42 -18.86 2.85
C ILE A 630 -30.26 -20.14 3.69
N SER A 631 -29.15 -20.85 3.51
CA SER A 631 -28.83 -22.11 4.17
C SER A 631 -27.63 -21.94 5.10
N GLY A 632 -27.75 -22.44 6.34
CA GLY A 632 -26.70 -22.34 7.36
C GLY A 632 -26.16 -23.71 7.77
N HIS A 633 -24.84 -23.79 7.94
CA HIS A 633 -24.14 -25.04 8.28
C HIS A 633 -23.13 -24.82 9.40
N THR A 634 -22.87 -25.86 10.18
CA THR A 634 -21.81 -25.94 11.19
C THR A 634 -20.82 -27.05 10.83
N ASP A 635 -19.73 -27.15 11.56
CA ASP A 635 -18.96 -28.38 11.67
C ASP A 635 -19.65 -29.35 12.65
N ASN A 636 -19.05 -30.53 12.87
CA ASN A 636 -19.59 -31.57 13.75
C ASN A 636 -19.15 -31.44 15.22
N GLN A 637 -18.58 -30.29 15.62
CA GLN A 637 -18.17 -30.09 17.00
C GLN A 637 -19.36 -29.67 17.86
N GLY A 638 -19.57 -30.39 18.97
CA GLY A 638 -20.65 -30.16 19.93
C GLY A 638 -21.91 -30.99 19.70
N ASP A 639 -22.99 -30.60 20.37
CA ASP A 639 -24.27 -31.28 20.30
C ASP A 639 -25.00 -31.01 18.98
N PRO A 640 -25.45 -32.03 18.23
CA PRO A 640 -26.10 -31.85 16.92
C PRO A 640 -27.37 -31.02 16.98
N ALA A 641 -28.18 -31.09 18.05
CA ALA A 641 -29.38 -30.27 18.19
C ALA A 641 -29.06 -28.80 18.43
N LEU A 642 -27.98 -28.52 19.18
CA LEU A 642 -27.48 -27.17 19.36
C LEU A 642 -26.88 -26.63 18.06
N ASN A 643 -26.17 -27.46 17.28
CA ASN A 643 -25.62 -27.09 15.97
C ASN A 643 -26.74 -26.76 14.97
N LEU A 644 -27.81 -27.56 14.94
CA LEU A 644 -28.99 -27.31 14.12
C LEU A 644 -29.63 -25.96 14.49
N LYS A 645 -29.85 -25.72 15.80
CA LYS A 645 -30.40 -24.47 16.30
C LYS A 645 -29.48 -23.28 15.96
N LEU A 646 -28.18 -23.39 16.20
CA LEU A 646 -27.21 -22.34 15.93
C LEU A 646 -27.17 -21.96 14.45
N SER A 647 -27.20 -22.95 13.55
CA SER A 647 -27.22 -22.70 12.11
C SER A 647 -28.52 -21.98 11.68
N GLN A 648 -29.68 -22.35 12.26
CA GLN A 648 -30.94 -21.68 12.01
C GLN A 648 -30.94 -20.23 12.53
N ASP A 649 -30.43 -20.00 13.75
CA ASP A 649 -30.34 -18.67 14.34
C ASP A 649 -29.43 -17.74 13.50
N ARG A 650 -28.32 -18.28 12.96
CA ARG A 650 -27.40 -17.54 12.07
C ARG A 650 -28.05 -17.09 10.77
N VAL A 651 -28.77 -17.96 10.07
CA VAL A 651 -29.45 -17.59 8.83
C VAL A 651 -30.63 -16.66 9.07
N ASN A 652 -31.28 -16.75 10.22
CA ASN A 652 -32.32 -15.81 10.62
C ASN A 652 -31.74 -14.41 10.88
N GLU A 653 -30.55 -14.29 11.47
CA GLU A 653 -29.87 -13.02 11.65
C GLU A 653 -29.42 -12.39 10.31
N VAL A 654 -28.97 -13.21 9.35
CA VAL A 654 -28.70 -12.76 7.99
C VAL A 654 -29.99 -12.23 7.34
N LYS A 655 -31.09 -12.97 7.39
CA LYS A 655 -32.41 -12.53 6.87
C LYS A 655 -32.85 -11.22 7.50
N LYS A 656 -32.72 -11.09 8.82
CA LYS A 656 -33.06 -9.88 9.56
C LYS A 656 -32.24 -8.69 9.08
N TYR A 657 -30.94 -8.87 8.89
CA TYR A 657 -30.05 -7.83 8.34
C TYR A 657 -30.51 -7.38 6.93
N LEU A 658 -30.72 -8.31 6.00
CA LEU A 658 -31.21 -8.01 4.65
C LEU A 658 -32.55 -7.27 4.69
N SER A 659 -33.48 -7.70 5.54
CA SER A 659 -34.80 -7.10 5.64
C SER A 659 -34.76 -5.69 6.23
N SER A 660 -33.89 -5.44 7.23
CA SER A 660 -33.70 -4.08 7.80
C SER A 660 -33.09 -3.09 6.80
N HIS A 661 -32.46 -3.61 5.72
CA HIS A 661 -31.87 -2.80 4.65
C HIS A 661 -32.76 -2.74 3.36
N GLY A 662 -34.04 -3.03 3.51
CA GLY A 662 -35.06 -2.79 2.49
C GLY A 662 -35.35 -3.96 1.53
N ILE A 663 -34.88 -5.17 1.84
CA ILE A 663 -35.29 -6.37 1.08
C ILE A 663 -36.58 -6.94 1.71
N ASN A 664 -37.63 -7.12 0.89
CA ASN A 664 -38.85 -7.72 1.36
C ASN A 664 -38.58 -9.13 1.94
N SER A 665 -38.94 -9.33 3.20
CA SER A 665 -38.69 -10.59 3.93
C SER A 665 -39.41 -11.81 3.30
N GLY A 666 -40.47 -11.63 2.54
CA GLY A 666 -41.16 -12.66 1.79
C GLY A 666 -40.36 -13.25 0.63
N ARG A 667 -39.34 -12.53 0.16
CA ARG A 667 -38.39 -12.99 -0.86
C ARG A 667 -37.26 -13.88 -0.30
N ILE A 668 -37.17 -14.02 1.02
CA ILE A 668 -36.08 -14.72 1.70
C ILE A 668 -36.65 -15.83 2.56
N THR A 669 -36.33 -17.07 2.22
CA THR A 669 -36.55 -18.23 3.08
C THR A 669 -35.25 -18.63 3.77
N THR A 670 -35.29 -19.27 4.94
CA THR A 670 -34.11 -19.65 5.72
C THR A 670 -34.23 -21.10 6.16
N GLU A 671 -33.10 -21.84 6.16
CA GLU A 671 -33.02 -23.20 6.61
C GLU A 671 -31.66 -23.47 7.27
N GLY A 672 -31.64 -23.94 8.53
CA GLY A 672 -30.46 -24.40 9.22
C GLY A 672 -30.30 -25.91 9.03
N PHE A 673 -29.10 -26.37 8.73
CA PHE A 673 -28.76 -27.76 8.52
C PHE A 673 -27.84 -28.33 9.61
N GLY A 674 -27.33 -27.50 10.52
CA GLY A 674 -26.30 -27.94 11.47
C GLY A 674 -25.11 -28.57 10.74
N ASP A 675 -24.69 -29.74 11.24
CA ASP A 675 -23.59 -30.54 10.70
C ASP A 675 -24.01 -31.62 9.69
N THR A 676 -25.31 -31.66 9.32
CA THR A 676 -25.87 -32.76 8.50
C THR A 676 -25.46 -32.73 7.03
N LYS A 677 -24.91 -31.59 6.53
CA LYS A 677 -24.51 -31.41 5.14
C LYS A 677 -23.05 -30.90 5.04
N PRO A 678 -22.05 -31.71 5.40
CA PRO A 678 -20.66 -31.35 5.29
C PRO A 678 -20.22 -31.28 3.81
N VAL A 679 -19.35 -30.34 3.48
CA VAL A 679 -18.69 -30.18 2.16
C VAL A 679 -17.22 -30.57 2.21
N ALA A 680 -16.69 -30.83 3.39
CA ALA A 680 -15.33 -31.30 3.63
C ALA A 680 -15.31 -32.24 4.87
N SER A 681 -14.21 -33.00 5.06
CA SER A 681 -14.01 -33.78 6.27
C SER A 681 -14.04 -32.88 7.51
N ASN A 682 -14.53 -33.44 8.63
CA ASN A 682 -14.51 -32.79 9.94
C ASN A 682 -13.28 -33.14 10.79
N ASP A 683 -12.28 -33.84 10.23
CA ASP A 683 -11.15 -34.38 10.99
C ASP A 683 -10.14 -33.30 11.40
N GLN A 684 -9.93 -32.30 10.54
CA GLN A 684 -8.96 -31.22 10.76
C GLN A 684 -9.66 -29.87 10.82
N GLU A 685 -9.07 -28.90 11.52
CA GLU A 685 -9.64 -27.56 11.67
C GLU A 685 -9.77 -26.83 10.33
N GLU A 686 -8.80 -26.98 9.44
CA GLU A 686 -8.79 -26.38 8.10
C GLU A 686 -9.99 -26.85 7.26
N THR A 687 -10.36 -28.11 7.39
CA THR A 687 -11.51 -28.70 6.67
C THR A 687 -12.83 -28.38 7.38
N ARG A 688 -12.87 -28.36 8.73
CA ARG A 688 -14.05 -27.93 9.50
C ARG A 688 -14.46 -26.49 9.18
N THR A 689 -13.50 -25.58 8.97
CA THR A 689 -13.76 -24.20 8.57
C THR A 689 -14.59 -24.12 7.29
N ARG A 690 -14.42 -25.07 6.35
CA ARG A 690 -15.22 -25.13 5.12
C ARG A 690 -16.67 -25.55 5.38
N ASN A 691 -16.93 -26.31 6.45
CA ASN A 691 -18.28 -26.74 6.84
C ASN A 691 -19.04 -25.61 7.56
N ARG A 692 -18.36 -24.73 8.31
CA ARG A 692 -18.95 -23.54 8.94
C ARG A 692 -19.22 -22.46 7.89
N ARG A 693 -20.37 -22.51 7.22
CA ARG A 693 -20.68 -21.67 6.09
C ARG A 693 -22.13 -21.23 6.04
N VAL A 694 -22.40 -20.17 5.32
CA VAL A 694 -23.71 -19.70 4.88
C VAL A 694 -23.76 -19.71 3.36
N GLU A 695 -24.84 -20.21 2.80
CA GLU A 695 -25.09 -20.27 1.36
C GLU A 695 -26.43 -19.63 1.04
N PHE A 696 -26.61 -19.13 -0.19
CA PHE A 696 -27.94 -18.82 -0.72
C PHE A 696 -28.20 -19.54 -2.04
N THR A 697 -29.45 -19.93 -2.25
CA THR A 697 -29.92 -20.56 -3.49
C THR A 697 -30.97 -19.67 -4.11
N ILE A 698 -30.90 -19.41 -5.42
CA ILE A 698 -31.96 -18.72 -6.16
C ILE A 698 -33.13 -19.69 -6.30
N THR A 699 -34.28 -19.33 -5.73
CA THR A 699 -35.48 -20.16 -5.76
C THR A 699 -36.48 -19.69 -6.82
N LYS A 700 -36.36 -18.41 -7.23
CA LYS A 700 -37.16 -17.81 -8.30
C LYS A 700 -36.42 -16.64 -8.92
N LYS A 701 -36.71 -16.37 -10.22
CA LYS A 701 -36.06 -15.29 -10.99
C LYS A 701 -37.10 -14.43 -11.71
#